data_24fe5c28713901251ece78467646c501
#
_entry.id   24fe5c28713901251ece78467646c501
#
_cell.length_a   1.000
_cell.length_b   1.000
_cell.length_c   1.000
_cell.angle_alpha   90.00
_cell.angle_beta   90.00
_cell.angle_gamma   90.00
#
_symmetry.space_group_name_H-M   'P 1'
#
loop_
_entity.id
_entity.type
_entity.pdbx_description
1 polymer ?
#
loop_
_entity_poly.entity_id
_entity_poly.type
_entity_poly.pdbx_seq_one_letter_code
_entity_poly.pdbx_strand_id
1 'polypeptide(L)'
;MKYRFLFFPLMGLCLAEPLFCMESPVVDTNGSRSSFDASNGILSKLNLPGVTTWRASKYKVSPGQEYEAALEFSCEELIPGAAASLQLVSLDASGREIGRIADPARFQQVYAENLPQKLKLRVKAGTGTAFIQPELKLGGNPLKVRIGRMTFGKYVPKPLFKGIYGEKDPMPPRVFALKDMAKLKASESWIAREAGRPVLYINGKKNAYKAYKGGTDYRLMCENGANIIVTHGGGGALYWGKEWDKQAYAGNGKFDFKRLEDNLLRIYAANPDAKVIVTVECDPDNAWLEAHPENIYLNEKGERGVARYTGFKGFGSSINQKKQERWAWTYASEAYQRHVIQGLKAMAEFLKQSPAGNIVIGFCLAGGHDGQYVQWRYGDETAGHADYSESFQAALRKWLKEKYGTDEALRRAWNDPEITLDTARVFTGKEWRSKPYFDTEPGIDRKITDCRTFLSVSTARMLRKFGNVLKEYFGRRCVIQTWYSSPVWRQTSRLAAEELAKGGIDIVAQVTDYAPPRLARAPGGSANYTIADSNLHNLLYVQEMDHRTWRTQEVGGWNYTAYPSGPAEFRSQVIRDAGSVLAAGGSGFYYYDMFGSWYHDPEALKIIRETYRMADWAEQKRNQVPRTEFAVFMDERDRLHGEGIANGGSAMKSLRMSGLTPDIYMLDDILNPELPEYKLYLFFSPMTITREQLNAILEKAYRKDAVVMIAGPAGVCGPFRSAEPVLKAFGLQIQDSMKPFSNVVAFDETVKDPLTERCTGRLGTLGVTIRKDDVAWLRNPFGAKITDAAAIVLGRWLGTSEPGLVVKRSEGRTLIYTPQIAGVSAQLINNAAKEAGILPPSEAGNAVYVGNGIAAGHRLADPIVIRFREDMNFYDPATGEKSGSGREIRLDCKPGESRAVLYERAVSQKK
;
A
#
# COMPACT_ATOMS: atom_id res chain seq x y z
N MET A 1 2.73 -60.00 18.82
CA MET A 1 4.04 -60.32 18.22
C MET A 1 3.89 -60.37 16.72
N LYS A 2 4.42 -59.36 16.04
CA LYS A 2 5.03 -59.34 14.69
C LYS A 2 5.17 -57.89 14.25
N TYR A 3 6.36 -57.37 14.46
CA TYR A 3 6.78 -56.05 13.92
C TYR A 3 6.94 -56.21 12.40
N ARG A 4 6.28 -55.31 11.63
CA ARG A 4 6.60 -55.09 10.24
C ARG A 4 7.37 -53.75 10.14
N PHE A 5 8.63 -53.86 9.81
CA PHE A 5 9.48 -52.75 9.37
C PHE A 5 8.97 -52.24 8.02
N LEU A 6 8.61 -50.93 7.95
CA LEU A 6 8.40 -50.24 6.70
C LEU A 6 9.70 -49.53 6.33
N PHE A 7 10.27 -49.96 5.25
CA PHE A 7 11.37 -49.33 4.56
C PHE A 7 10.89 -47.96 4.03
N PHE A 8 11.50 -46.87 4.47
CA PHE A 8 11.47 -45.60 3.79
C PHE A 8 12.55 -45.59 2.70
N PRO A 9 12.24 -45.24 1.46
CA PRO A 9 13.27 -45.03 0.46
C PRO A 9 14.01 -43.70 0.80
N LEU A 10 15.32 -43.80 0.89
CA LEU A 10 16.22 -42.65 0.93
C LEU A 10 15.94 -41.74 -0.26
N MET A 11 15.37 -40.57 -0.03
CA MET A 11 15.41 -39.49 -0.97
C MET A 11 16.86 -39.04 -1.15
N GLY A 12 17.32 -39.07 -2.40
CA GLY A 12 18.66 -38.74 -2.79
C GLY A 12 19.11 -37.41 -2.21
N LEU A 13 20.14 -37.45 -1.42
CA LEU A 13 20.95 -36.27 -1.06
C LEU A 13 21.48 -35.69 -2.39
N CYS A 14 20.92 -34.56 -2.83
CA CYS A 14 21.65 -33.70 -3.73
C CYS A 14 22.88 -33.22 -2.98
N LEU A 15 24.02 -33.74 -3.36
CA LEU A 15 25.33 -33.31 -2.89
C LEU A 15 25.45 -31.79 -3.09
N ALA A 16 25.56 -31.08 -2.01
CA ALA A 16 25.96 -29.67 -2.02
C ALA A 16 27.43 -29.65 -2.44
N GLU A 17 27.68 -29.32 -3.70
CA GLU A 17 29.05 -29.01 -4.10
C GLU A 17 29.56 -27.79 -3.34
N PRO A 18 30.85 -27.77 -2.93
CA PRO A 18 31.41 -26.62 -2.25
C PRO A 18 31.40 -25.38 -3.14
N LEU A 19 30.97 -24.26 -2.59
CA LEU A 19 30.76 -22.95 -3.22
C LEU A 19 32.05 -22.33 -3.84
N PHE A 20 33.18 -22.98 -3.81
CA PHE A 20 34.49 -22.35 -3.99
C PHE A 20 35.34 -22.98 -5.10
N CYS A 21 34.99 -22.66 -6.35
CA CYS A 21 35.95 -22.73 -7.47
C CYS A 21 35.42 -21.92 -8.64
N MET A 22 35.68 -20.62 -8.67
CA MET A 22 35.35 -19.79 -9.83
C MET A 22 36.35 -18.65 -10.04
N GLU A 23 36.74 -18.48 -11.26
CA GLU A 23 37.34 -17.25 -11.78
C GLU A 23 36.42 -16.06 -11.47
N SER A 24 36.89 -15.08 -10.73
CA SER A 24 36.26 -13.84 -10.31
C SER A 24 34.69 -13.83 -10.40
N PRO A 25 34.00 -14.27 -9.34
CA PRO A 25 32.54 -14.43 -9.39
C PRO A 25 31.80 -13.10 -9.40
N VAL A 26 32.49 -11.96 -9.43
CA VAL A 26 31.90 -10.62 -9.27
C VAL A 26 32.13 -9.76 -10.49
N VAL A 27 31.06 -9.13 -10.96
CA VAL A 27 31.07 -8.15 -12.06
C VAL A 27 30.42 -6.86 -11.59
N ASP A 28 31.14 -5.76 -11.71
CA ASP A 28 30.64 -4.42 -11.43
C ASP A 28 30.27 -3.70 -12.73
N THR A 29 29.12 -3.00 -12.72
CA THR A 29 28.64 -2.20 -13.84
C THR A 29 28.31 -0.77 -13.40
N ASN A 30 28.34 0.16 -14.35
CA ASN A 30 27.94 1.56 -14.12
C ASN A 30 28.68 2.25 -12.97
N GLY A 31 29.98 2.01 -12.84
CA GLY A 31 30.83 2.63 -11.83
C GLY A 31 30.69 2.04 -10.43
N SER A 32 30.02 0.92 -10.26
CA SER A 32 30.03 0.18 -8.98
C SER A 32 31.42 -0.33 -8.67
N ARG A 33 31.72 -0.46 -7.37
CA ARG A 33 32.90 -1.13 -6.85
C ARG A 33 32.49 -2.15 -5.81
N SER A 34 33.09 -3.33 -5.87
CA SER A 34 32.84 -4.40 -4.92
C SER A 34 34.11 -5.14 -4.54
N SER A 35 34.02 -5.91 -3.49
CA SER A 35 34.99 -6.93 -3.12
C SER A 35 34.26 -8.21 -2.74
N PHE A 36 34.87 -9.37 -3.02
CA PHE A 36 34.34 -10.65 -2.62
C PHE A 36 35.41 -11.44 -1.88
N ASP A 37 35.11 -11.79 -0.64
CA ASP A 37 35.97 -12.66 0.18
C ASP A 37 35.39 -14.09 0.09
N ALA A 38 36.08 -14.91 -0.70
CA ALA A 38 35.68 -16.29 -0.91
C ALA A 38 35.85 -17.17 0.33
N SER A 39 36.73 -16.80 1.26
CA SER A 39 37.00 -17.61 2.45
C SER A 39 35.82 -17.64 3.42
N ASN A 40 35.04 -16.59 3.47
CA ASN A 40 33.85 -16.45 4.33
C ASN A 40 32.55 -16.17 3.59
N GLY A 41 32.57 -16.11 2.25
CA GLY A 41 31.41 -15.88 1.41
C GLY A 41 30.83 -14.46 1.47
N ILE A 42 31.65 -13.46 1.85
CA ILE A 42 31.20 -12.08 2.00
C ILE A 42 31.40 -11.29 0.72
N LEU A 43 30.28 -10.74 0.21
CA LEU A 43 30.25 -9.80 -0.91
C LEU A 43 29.95 -8.39 -0.39
N SER A 44 30.88 -7.47 -0.62
CA SER A 44 30.74 -6.07 -0.23
C SER A 44 30.59 -5.17 -1.45
N LYS A 45 29.48 -4.42 -1.54
CA LYS A 45 29.29 -3.34 -2.48
C LYS A 45 29.75 -2.04 -1.80
N LEU A 46 30.81 -1.44 -2.32
CA LEU A 46 31.55 -0.40 -1.61
C LEU A 46 31.08 1.02 -1.92
N ASN A 47 30.40 1.23 -3.03
CA ASN A 47 30.00 2.56 -3.48
C ASN A 47 28.67 2.60 -4.22
N LEU A 48 28.22 3.81 -4.47
CA LEU A 48 27.23 4.22 -5.45
C LEU A 48 27.97 4.77 -6.68
N PRO A 49 27.38 4.81 -7.88
CA PRO A 49 26.21 4.12 -8.38
C PRO A 49 26.53 2.72 -8.91
N GLY A 50 25.57 2.10 -9.56
CA GLY A 50 25.78 0.87 -10.32
C GLY A 50 25.31 -0.39 -9.63
N VAL A 51 25.51 -1.52 -10.30
CA VAL A 51 25.08 -2.84 -9.85
C VAL A 51 26.30 -3.75 -9.72
N THR A 52 26.39 -4.40 -8.57
CA THR A 52 27.33 -5.49 -8.34
C THR A 52 26.61 -6.80 -8.60
N THR A 53 27.17 -7.67 -9.45
CA THR A 53 26.59 -8.98 -9.77
C THR A 53 27.53 -10.08 -9.27
N TRP A 54 26.99 -10.93 -8.39
CA TRP A 54 27.66 -12.19 -8.03
C TRP A 54 27.06 -13.34 -8.84
N ARG A 55 27.90 -14.23 -9.39
CA ARG A 55 27.52 -15.34 -10.24
C ARG A 55 27.73 -16.67 -9.54
N ALA A 56 26.69 -17.51 -9.53
CA ALA A 56 26.82 -18.90 -9.13
C ALA A 56 27.38 -19.77 -10.27
N SER A 57 27.62 -21.06 -9.97
CA SER A 57 28.01 -22.05 -10.98
C SER A 57 26.95 -22.19 -12.09
N LYS A 58 27.38 -22.62 -13.25
CA LYS A 58 26.48 -22.96 -14.37
C LYS A 58 25.91 -24.36 -14.15
N TYR A 59 24.61 -24.48 -14.23
CA TYR A 59 23.91 -25.77 -14.08
C TYR A 59 23.44 -26.27 -15.43
N LYS A 60 23.78 -27.50 -15.79
CA LYS A 60 23.32 -28.14 -17.03
C LYS A 60 21.81 -28.41 -16.94
N VAL A 61 21.10 -28.09 -18.01
CA VAL A 61 19.63 -28.21 -18.07
C VAL A 61 19.16 -28.89 -19.35
N SER A 62 17.92 -29.38 -19.32
CA SER A 62 17.26 -29.95 -20.51
C SER A 62 16.19 -28.99 -21.02
N PRO A 63 16.12 -28.71 -22.31
CA PRO A 63 15.08 -27.86 -22.90
C PRO A 63 13.67 -28.36 -22.56
N GLY A 64 12.75 -27.41 -22.33
CA GLY A 64 11.35 -27.70 -21.97
C GLY A 64 11.10 -28.04 -20.50
N GLN A 65 12.14 -28.37 -19.74
CA GLN A 65 12.05 -28.66 -18.29
C GLN A 65 12.03 -27.38 -17.47
N GLU A 66 11.24 -27.36 -16.40
CA GLU A 66 11.22 -26.27 -15.40
C GLU A 66 12.25 -26.53 -14.29
N TYR A 67 12.91 -25.48 -13.87
CA TYR A 67 13.90 -25.46 -12.80
C TYR A 67 13.58 -24.37 -11.77
N GLU A 68 13.94 -24.62 -10.53
CA GLU A 68 13.87 -23.62 -9.45
C GLU A 68 15.26 -23.40 -8.88
N ALA A 69 15.63 -22.14 -8.73
CA ALA A 69 16.78 -21.69 -7.96
C ALA A 69 16.32 -21.06 -6.65
N ALA A 70 17.05 -21.32 -5.56
CA ALA A 70 16.86 -20.59 -4.31
C ALA A 70 18.21 -20.23 -3.72
N LEU A 71 18.37 -18.96 -3.35
CA LEU A 71 19.56 -18.40 -2.72
C LEU A 71 19.22 -17.89 -1.33
N GLU A 72 19.96 -18.32 -0.34
CA GLU A 72 19.94 -17.78 1.01
C GLU A 72 21.11 -16.81 1.18
N PHE A 73 20.85 -15.66 1.79
CA PHE A 73 21.88 -14.68 2.14
C PHE A 73 21.48 -13.91 3.39
N SER A 74 22.45 -13.33 4.07
CA SER A 74 22.22 -12.39 5.16
C SER A 74 23.01 -11.10 4.93
N CYS A 75 22.49 -9.99 5.41
CA CYS A 75 23.16 -8.70 5.32
C CYS A 75 23.91 -8.46 6.62
N GLU A 76 25.23 -8.26 6.57
CA GLU A 76 26.07 -7.97 7.74
C GLU A 76 26.15 -6.47 8.03
N GLU A 77 26.14 -5.66 6.96
CA GLU A 77 26.07 -4.20 7.05
C GLU A 77 25.02 -3.71 6.10
N LEU A 78 24.03 -3.02 6.63
CA LEU A 78 22.88 -2.51 5.88
C LEU A 78 22.83 -0.99 5.92
N ILE A 79 22.86 -0.40 4.72
CA ILE A 79 22.55 1.01 4.55
C ILE A 79 21.17 1.09 3.92
N PRO A 80 20.22 1.90 4.46
CA PRO A 80 18.91 2.03 3.90
C PRO A 80 18.91 2.29 2.38
N GLY A 81 18.02 1.64 1.63
CA GLY A 81 17.99 1.72 0.17
C GLY A 81 18.83 0.69 -0.56
N ALA A 82 19.51 -0.21 0.16
CA ALA A 82 20.13 -1.38 -0.44
C ALA A 82 19.08 -2.38 -0.94
N ALA A 83 19.35 -3.03 -2.06
CA ALA A 83 18.43 -3.96 -2.70
C ALA A 83 19.18 -5.14 -3.34
N ALA A 84 18.53 -6.31 -3.36
CA ALA A 84 19.04 -7.54 -3.96
C ALA A 84 18.02 -8.16 -4.92
N SER A 85 18.50 -8.78 -6.00
CA SER A 85 17.68 -9.50 -6.98
C SER A 85 18.35 -10.78 -7.42
N LEU A 86 17.61 -11.88 -7.40
CA LEU A 86 18.03 -13.13 -8.03
C LEU A 86 17.61 -13.11 -9.49
N GLN A 87 18.54 -13.46 -10.38
CA GLN A 87 18.28 -13.63 -11.80
C GLN A 87 18.73 -15.01 -12.26
N LEU A 88 18.10 -15.54 -13.30
CA LEU A 88 18.49 -16.79 -13.94
C LEU A 88 18.83 -16.50 -15.41
N VAL A 89 20.08 -16.73 -15.77
CA VAL A 89 20.61 -16.49 -17.12
C VAL A 89 20.64 -17.81 -17.85
N SER A 90 19.94 -17.88 -18.98
CA SER A 90 19.93 -19.01 -19.90
C SER A 90 21.10 -18.89 -20.86
N LEU A 91 21.95 -19.91 -20.93
CA LEU A 91 23.11 -19.95 -21.79
C LEU A 91 23.01 -21.08 -22.81
N ASP A 92 23.51 -20.87 -24.00
CA ASP A 92 23.68 -21.91 -25.01
C ASP A 92 24.89 -22.83 -24.71
N ALA A 93 25.15 -23.82 -25.56
CA ALA A 93 26.25 -24.76 -25.39
C ALA A 93 27.64 -24.11 -25.41
N SER A 94 27.77 -22.93 -26.03
CA SER A 94 29.02 -22.15 -26.04
C SER A 94 29.17 -21.25 -24.80
N GLY A 95 28.18 -21.18 -23.98
CA GLY A 95 28.12 -20.32 -22.78
C GLY A 95 27.67 -18.89 -23.05
N ARG A 96 27.16 -18.60 -24.26
CA ARG A 96 26.60 -17.30 -24.61
C ARG A 96 25.18 -17.15 -24.03
N GLU A 97 24.86 -15.97 -23.52
CA GLU A 97 23.52 -15.65 -23.02
C GLU A 97 22.50 -15.61 -24.18
N ILE A 98 21.42 -16.38 -24.01
CA ILE A 98 20.29 -16.45 -24.93
C ILE A 98 18.96 -16.05 -24.29
N GLY A 99 18.95 -15.82 -23.00
CA GLY A 99 17.78 -15.34 -22.26
C GLY A 99 18.07 -15.08 -20.81
N ARG A 100 17.21 -14.29 -20.18
CA ARG A 100 17.31 -13.91 -18.76
C ARG A 100 15.94 -13.76 -18.17
N ILE A 101 15.76 -14.33 -16.99
CA ILE A 101 14.59 -14.13 -16.16
C ILE A 101 15.02 -13.50 -14.85
N ALA A 102 14.38 -12.41 -14.49
CA ALA A 102 14.53 -11.78 -13.18
C ALA A 102 13.29 -12.05 -12.35
N ASP A 103 13.44 -11.98 -11.02
CA ASP A 103 12.31 -11.96 -10.12
C ASP A 103 11.35 -10.83 -10.55
N PRO A 104 10.04 -11.11 -10.71
CA PRO A 104 9.05 -10.08 -11.05
C PRO A 104 8.98 -8.93 -10.04
N ALA A 105 9.32 -9.18 -8.79
CA ALA A 105 9.47 -8.16 -7.76
C ALA A 105 10.72 -7.28 -7.97
N ARG A 106 11.50 -7.57 -8.97
CA ARG A 106 12.72 -6.88 -9.40
C ARG A 106 13.79 -6.87 -8.32
N PHE A 107 14.09 -5.76 -7.63
CA PHE A 107 14.99 -5.78 -6.48
C PHE A 107 14.18 -5.78 -5.19
N GLN A 108 14.39 -6.80 -4.37
CA GLN A 108 13.83 -6.82 -3.03
C GLN A 108 14.69 -5.90 -2.14
N GLN A 109 14.05 -4.95 -1.47
CA GLN A 109 14.75 -4.16 -0.48
C GLN A 109 15.25 -5.07 0.64
N VAL A 110 16.46 -4.80 1.09
CA VAL A 110 17.02 -5.47 2.26
C VAL A 110 16.64 -4.66 3.50
N TYR A 111 15.95 -5.28 4.44
CA TYR A 111 15.32 -4.58 5.56
C TYR A 111 16.01 -4.76 6.90
N ALA A 112 16.78 -5.84 7.10
CA ALA A 112 17.35 -6.16 8.39
C ALA A 112 18.75 -6.73 8.27
N GLU A 113 19.61 -6.35 9.20
CA GLU A 113 20.95 -6.92 9.36
C GLU A 113 20.86 -8.31 10.01
N ASN A 114 21.78 -9.18 9.64
CA ASN A 114 21.96 -10.52 10.20
C ASN A 114 20.72 -11.43 10.17
N LEU A 115 19.67 -11.04 9.48
CA LEU A 115 18.49 -11.88 9.28
C LEU A 115 18.60 -12.64 7.95
N PRO A 116 18.60 -13.99 7.97
CA PRO A 116 18.68 -14.79 6.74
C PRO A 116 17.52 -14.49 5.80
N GLN A 117 17.84 -14.25 4.54
CA GLN A 117 16.88 -14.01 3.47
C GLN A 117 16.96 -15.12 2.44
N LYS A 118 15.85 -15.42 1.79
CA LYS A 118 15.78 -16.44 0.74
C LYS A 118 15.09 -15.89 -0.48
N LEU A 119 15.80 -15.83 -1.60
CA LEU A 119 15.26 -15.52 -2.91
C LEU A 119 14.98 -16.81 -3.65
N LYS A 120 13.84 -16.89 -4.35
CA LYS A 120 13.48 -18.04 -5.19
C LYS A 120 13.05 -17.57 -6.56
N LEU A 121 13.47 -18.27 -7.59
CA LEU A 121 13.08 -17.97 -8.96
C LEU A 121 12.94 -19.27 -9.75
N ARG A 122 11.95 -19.30 -10.65
CA ARG A 122 11.70 -20.45 -11.55
C ARG A 122 11.92 -20.02 -12.98
N VAL A 123 12.38 -20.99 -13.76
CA VAL A 123 12.58 -20.80 -15.20
C VAL A 123 12.25 -22.08 -15.94
N LYS A 124 11.59 -21.95 -17.08
CA LYS A 124 11.47 -23.02 -18.05
C LYS A 124 12.62 -22.89 -19.04
N ALA A 125 13.47 -23.91 -19.15
CA ALA A 125 14.56 -23.93 -20.08
C ALA A 125 14.02 -23.90 -21.53
N GLY A 126 14.35 -22.83 -22.26
CA GLY A 126 13.94 -22.65 -23.66
C GLY A 126 14.68 -23.58 -24.61
N THR A 127 14.25 -23.61 -25.88
CA THR A 127 14.98 -24.29 -26.94
C THR A 127 16.37 -23.68 -27.06
N GLY A 128 17.42 -24.51 -27.15
CA GLY A 128 18.81 -24.05 -27.20
C GLY A 128 19.47 -23.75 -25.86
N THR A 129 18.73 -23.77 -24.75
CA THR A 129 19.32 -23.60 -23.41
C THR A 129 20.08 -24.87 -23.01
N ALA A 130 21.40 -24.76 -22.85
CA ALA A 130 22.25 -25.83 -22.37
C ALA A 130 22.57 -25.69 -20.87
N PHE A 131 22.66 -24.46 -20.42
CA PHE A 131 22.94 -24.15 -19.01
C PHE A 131 22.06 -23.02 -18.49
N ILE A 132 21.82 -23.02 -17.16
CA ILE A 132 21.27 -21.89 -16.42
C ILE A 132 22.28 -21.47 -15.36
N GLN A 133 22.58 -20.17 -15.31
CA GLN A 133 23.46 -19.57 -14.32
C GLN A 133 22.67 -18.60 -13.44
N PRO A 134 22.53 -18.89 -12.13
CA PRO A 134 21.96 -17.93 -11.18
C PRO A 134 22.90 -16.77 -10.93
N GLU A 135 22.34 -15.56 -10.85
CA GLU A 135 23.07 -14.32 -10.51
C GLU A 135 22.37 -13.60 -9.37
N LEU A 136 23.13 -13.14 -8.38
CA LEU A 136 22.65 -12.20 -7.38
C LEU A 136 23.11 -10.80 -7.76
N LYS A 137 22.17 -9.91 -8.03
CA LYS A 137 22.47 -8.50 -8.29
C LYS A 137 22.21 -7.68 -7.04
N LEU A 138 23.16 -6.86 -6.67
CA LEU A 138 23.09 -5.90 -5.57
C LEU A 138 23.06 -4.49 -6.15
N GLY A 139 22.02 -3.75 -5.82
CA GLY A 139 21.85 -2.36 -6.24
C GLY A 139 21.58 -1.44 -5.06
N GLY A 140 21.55 -0.15 -5.33
CA GLY A 140 21.29 0.82 -4.28
C GLY A 140 22.54 1.15 -3.43
N ASN A 141 22.31 1.45 -2.17
CA ASN A 141 23.37 1.83 -1.25
C ASN A 141 24.40 0.73 -1.07
N PRO A 142 25.62 1.08 -0.65
CA PRO A 142 26.60 0.09 -0.23
C PRO A 142 26.02 -0.86 0.80
N LEU A 143 26.35 -2.11 0.68
CA LEU A 143 25.96 -3.15 1.63
C LEU A 143 27.00 -4.26 1.64
N LYS A 144 27.00 -5.01 2.73
CA LYS A 144 27.83 -6.19 2.91
C LYS A 144 26.93 -7.39 3.17
N VAL A 145 26.99 -8.38 2.31
CA VAL A 145 26.15 -9.57 2.37
C VAL A 145 27.01 -10.83 2.49
N ARG A 146 26.58 -11.73 3.34
CA ARG A 146 27.07 -13.11 3.39
C ARG A 146 26.21 -13.96 2.46
N ILE A 147 26.82 -14.52 1.45
CA ILE A 147 26.20 -15.49 0.55
C ILE A 147 26.07 -16.82 1.29
N GLY A 148 24.87 -17.30 1.45
CA GLY A 148 24.57 -18.55 2.08
C GLY A 148 24.37 -19.69 1.07
N ARG A 149 23.43 -20.59 1.37
CA ARG A 149 23.18 -21.77 0.56
C ARG A 149 22.48 -21.40 -0.76
N MET A 150 23.09 -21.82 -1.87
CA MET A 150 22.46 -21.81 -3.19
C MET A 150 21.93 -23.23 -3.50
N THR A 151 20.69 -23.34 -3.96
CA THR A 151 20.12 -24.58 -4.46
C THR A 151 19.57 -24.35 -5.86
N PHE A 152 19.79 -25.33 -6.74
CA PHE A 152 19.26 -25.36 -8.08
C PHE A 152 18.81 -26.77 -8.41
N GLY A 153 17.61 -26.97 -8.96
CA GLY A 153 17.13 -28.28 -9.29
C GLY A 153 15.88 -28.26 -10.18
N LYS A 154 15.48 -29.41 -10.69
CA LYS A 154 14.21 -29.54 -11.41
C LYS A 154 13.07 -29.12 -10.50
N TYR A 155 12.19 -28.29 -11.01
CA TYR A 155 10.97 -27.94 -10.32
C TYR A 155 9.96 -29.08 -10.51
N VAL A 156 9.51 -29.62 -9.39
CA VAL A 156 8.40 -30.58 -9.34
C VAL A 156 7.20 -29.81 -8.81
N PRO A 157 6.15 -29.58 -9.62
CA PRO A 157 4.91 -28.99 -9.14
C PRO A 157 4.37 -29.78 -7.96
N LYS A 158 4.05 -29.10 -6.86
CA LYS A 158 3.29 -29.72 -5.79
C LYS A 158 1.90 -30.08 -6.33
N PRO A 159 1.35 -31.24 -5.95
CA PRO A 159 -0.02 -31.56 -6.34
C PRO A 159 -0.95 -30.43 -5.88
N LEU A 160 -1.88 -30.04 -6.77
CA LEU A 160 -2.92 -29.10 -6.41
C LEU A 160 -3.69 -29.65 -5.21
N PHE A 161 -3.85 -28.82 -4.19
CA PHE A 161 -4.67 -29.19 -3.03
C PHE A 161 -6.12 -29.32 -3.48
N LYS A 162 -6.61 -30.56 -3.55
CA LYS A 162 -8.02 -30.84 -3.83
C LYS A 162 -8.83 -30.35 -2.64
N GLY A 163 -9.64 -29.32 -2.81
CA GLY A 163 -10.47 -28.75 -1.76
C GLY A 163 -10.19 -27.27 -1.47
N ILE A 164 -9.30 -26.63 -2.21
CA ILE A 164 -9.10 -25.15 -2.15
C ILE A 164 -10.35 -24.40 -2.62
N TYR A 165 -11.09 -24.98 -3.57
CA TYR A 165 -12.42 -24.49 -3.92
C TYR A 165 -13.44 -25.20 -3.02
N GLY A 166 -13.73 -24.60 -1.86
CA GLY A 166 -14.72 -25.11 -0.95
C GLY A 166 -16.07 -25.30 -1.61
N GLU A 167 -16.82 -26.27 -1.12
CA GLU A 167 -18.23 -26.36 -1.47
C GLU A 167 -18.90 -25.05 -1.05
N LYS A 168 -19.69 -24.49 -1.95
CA LYS A 168 -20.51 -23.33 -1.59
C LYS A 168 -21.45 -23.71 -0.47
N ASP A 169 -21.65 -22.82 0.49
CA ASP A 169 -22.68 -23.02 1.49
C ASP A 169 -24.00 -23.42 0.80
N PRO A 170 -24.75 -24.41 1.32
CA PRO A 170 -25.90 -24.96 0.66
C PRO A 170 -26.98 -23.92 0.46
N MET A 171 -27.68 -24.01 -0.68
CA MET A 171 -28.84 -23.17 -0.96
C MET A 171 -30.01 -23.64 -0.09
N PRO A 172 -30.59 -22.76 0.76
CA PRO A 172 -31.79 -23.13 1.51
C PRO A 172 -33.02 -23.19 0.60
N PRO A 173 -34.11 -23.89 0.99
CA PRO A 173 -35.37 -23.82 0.29
C PRO A 173 -35.87 -22.38 0.23
N ARG A 174 -35.89 -21.79 -0.97
CA ARG A 174 -36.07 -20.35 -1.23
C ARG A 174 -37.35 -19.78 -0.56
N VAL A 175 -38.49 -20.46 -0.73
CA VAL A 175 -39.76 -19.99 -0.19
C VAL A 175 -39.75 -19.86 1.33
N PHE A 176 -39.17 -20.85 2.02
CA PHE A 176 -39.10 -20.85 3.48
C PHE A 176 -38.10 -19.78 3.95
N ALA A 177 -36.95 -19.68 3.33
CA ALA A 177 -35.93 -18.69 3.69
C ALA A 177 -36.46 -17.25 3.52
N LEU A 178 -37.11 -16.94 2.41
CA LEU A 178 -37.74 -15.62 2.20
C LEU A 178 -38.83 -15.33 3.23
N LYS A 179 -39.68 -16.33 3.56
CA LYS A 179 -40.72 -16.19 4.60
C LYS A 179 -40.13 -15.90 5.97
N ASP A 180 -38.97 -16.50 6.30
CA ASP A 180 -38.29 -16.25 7.57
C ASP A 180 -37.60 -14.90 7.58
N MET A 181 -36.94 -14.52 6.51
CA MET A 181 -36.30 -13.21 6.36
C MET A 181 -37.31 -12.06 6.37
N ALA A 182 -38.52 -12.28 5.92
CA ALA A 182 -39.61 -11.29 5.99
C ALA A 182 -40.02 -10.93 7.44
N LYS A 183 -39.71 -11.80 8.41
CA LYS A 183 -39.93 -11.54 9.85
C LYS A 183 -38.83 -10.66 10.48
N LEU A 184 -37.68 -10.54 9.79
CA LEU A 184 -36.57 -9.76 10.30
C LEU A 184 -36.86 -8.26 10.18
N LYS A 185 -36.51 -7.51 11.22
CA LYS A 185 -36.40 -6.05 11.08
C LYS A 185 -35.32 -5.71 10.08
N ALA A 186 -35.59 -4.82 9.13
CA ALA A 186 -34.65 -4.35 8.16
C ALA A 186 -33.42 -3.71 8.87
N SER A 187 -32.23 -4.16 8.50
CA SER A 187 -30.98 -3.68 9.11
C SER A 187 -30.61 -2.30 8.58
N GLU A 188 -30.04 -1.50 9.46
CA GLU A 188 -29.52 -0.16 9.15
C GLU A 188 -28.05 -0.04 9.57
N SER A 189 -27.31 0.80 8.88
CA SER A 189 -25.95 1.17 9.28
C SER A 189 -25.64 2.63 8.94
N TRP A 190 -24.71 3.20 9.70
CA TRP A 190 -24.21 4.55 9.45
C TRP A 190 -22.87 4.75 10.14
N ILE A 191 -22.13 5.78 9.73
CA ILE A 191 -20.95 6.25 10.42
C ILE A 191 -21.34 7.44 11.30
N ALA A 192 -20.97 7.36 12.57
CA ALA A 192 -21.06 8.48 13.51
C ALA A 192 -19.66 8.97 13.88
N ARG A 193 -19.54 10.24 14.29
CA ARG A 193 -18.27 10.79 14.78
C ARG A 193 -18.26 10.77 16.30
N GLU A 194 -17.30 10.06 16.89
CA GLU A 194 -17.12 9.99 18.33
C GLU A 194 -15.67 10.31 18.71
N ALA A 195 -15.48 11.24 19.63
CA ALA A 195 -14.16 11.70 20.08
C ALA A 195 -13.21 12.01 18.89
N GLY A 196 -13.76 12.66 17.84
CA GLY A 196 -13.00 13.04 16.65
C GLY A 196 -12.73 11.92 15.65
N ARG A 197 -13.35 10.72 15.78
CA ARG A 197 -13.12 9.57 14.89
C ARG A 197 -14.42 8.96 14.38
N PRO A 198 -14.44 8.42 13.14
CA PRO A 198 -15.58 7.70 12.61
C PRO A 198 -15.77 6.35 13.32
N VAL A 199 -17.02 6.01 13.57
CA VAL A 199 -17.45 4.76 14.23
C VAL A 199 -18.60 4.16 13.45
N LEU A 200 -18.51 2.85 13.17
CA LEU A 200 -19.58 2.12 12.51
C LEU A 200 -20.68 1.73 13.51
N TYR A 201 -21.90 2.13 13.19
CA TYR A 201 -23.11 1.67 13.84
C TYR A 201 -23.88 0.71 12.96
N ILE A 202 -24.33 -0.41 13.52
CA ILE A 202 -25.25 -1.37 12.90
C ILE A 202 -26.43 -1.57 13.85
N ASN A 203 -27.64 -1.29 13.40
CA ASN A 203 -28.88 -1.40 14.21
C ASN A 203 -28.76 -0.70 15.58
N GLY A 204 -28.13 0.46 15.63
CA GLY A 204 -27.94 1.24 16.84
C GLY A 204 -26.81 0.78 17.76
N LYS A 205 -26.07 -0.25 17.40
CA LYS A 205 -24.93 -0.76 18.18
C LYS A 205 -23.62 -0.42 17.50
N LYS A 206 -22.65 0.00 18.28
CA LYS A 206 -21.27 0.20 17.84
C LYS A 206 -20.65 -1.14 17.45
N ASN A 207 -19.91 -1.15 16.33
CA ASN A 207 -19.33 -2.37 15.78
C ASN A 207 -17.89 -2.13 15.29
N ALA A 208 -16.99 -3.04 15.64
CA ALA A 208 -15.74 -3.21 14.89
C ALA A 208 -16.04 -3.79 13.50
N TYR A 209 -15.27 -3.36 12.51
CA TYR A 209 -15.42 -3.88 11.14
C TYR A 209 -14.67 -5.22 11.03
N LYS A 210 -15.36 -6.32 11.29
CA LYS A 210 -14.85 -7.70 11.19
C LYS A 210 -15.55 -8.41 10.06
N ALA A 211 -14.95 -8.41 8.88
CA ALA A 211 -15.63 -8.88 7.71
C ALA A 211 -14.88 -9.99 6.96
N TYR A 212 -15.62 -10.72 6.17
CA TYR A 212 -15.14 -11.68 5.19
C TYR A 212 -15.65 -11.31 3.81
N LYS A 213 -14.77 -11.31 2.82
CA LYS A 213 -15.08 -11.11 1.43
C LYS A 213 -14.71 -12.36 0.62
N GLY A 214 -15.70 -13.13 0.26
CA GLY A 214 -15.53 -14.37 -0.51
C GLY A 214 -16.85 -14.82 -1.13
N GLY A 215 -16.79 -15.87 -1.92
CA GLY A 215 -17.96 -16.50 -2.56
C GLY A 215 -18.43 -17.80 -1.93
N THR A 216 -17.69 -18.28 -0.91
CA THR A 216 -17.88 -19.56 -0.19
C THR A 216 -17.49 -19.38 1.28
N ASP A 217 -17.67 -20.43 2.07
CA ASP A 217 -17.21 -20.49 3.47
C ASP A 217 -17.86 -19.44 4.41
N TYR A 218 -19.08 -18.96 4.09
CA TYR A 218 -19.77 -17.97 4.92
C TYR A 218 -20.00 -18.46 6.34
N ARG A 219 -20.50 -19.69 6.49
CA ARG A 219 -20.71 -20.32 7.81
C ARG A 219 -19.41 -20.38 8.59
N LEU A 220 -18.38 -20.95 7.95
CA LEU A 220 -17.07 -21.14 8.58
C LEU A 220 -16.49 -19.82 9.08
N MET A 221 -16.55 -18.76 8.28
CA MET A 221 -16.00 -17.46 8.65
C MET A 221 -16.84 -16.76 9.73
N CYS A 222 -18.17 -16.88 9.68
CA CYS A 222 -19.05 -16.33 10.72
C CYS A 222 -18.84 -17.03 12.06
N GLU A 223 -18.72 -18.35 12.11
CA GLU A 223 -18.41 -19.12 13.31
C GLU A 223 -17.04 -18.75 13.91
N ASN A 224 -16.15 -18.16 13.09
CA ASN A 224 -14.84 -17.70 13.49
C ASN A 224 -14.75 -16.18 13.70
N GLY A 225 -15.89 -15.49 13.82
CA GLY A 225 -15.99 -14.12 14.34
C GLY A 225 -16.26 -13.05 13.29
N ALA A 226 -16.41 -13.38 12.00
CA ALA A 226 -16.88 -12.42 11.02
C ALA A 226 -18.34 -12.05 11.30
N ASN A 227 -18.66 -10.77 11.43
CA ASN A 227 -20.02 -10.28 11.65
C ASN A 227 -20.58 -9.56 10.41
N ILE A 228 -19.73 -9.27 9.44
CA ILE A 228 -20.07 -8.65 8.17
C ILE A 228 -19.61 -9.54 7.03
N ILE A 229 -20.46 -9.74 6.03
CA ILE A 229 -20.09 -10.36 4.78
C ILE A 229 -20.08 -9.28 3.69
N VAL A 230 -18.92 -9.10 3.05
CA VAL A 230 -18.80 -8.31 1.81
C VAL A 230 -18.91 -9.29 0.64
N THR A 231 -19.91 -9.16 -0.21
CA THR A 231 -20.09 -10.12 -1.30
C THR A 231 -18.94 -10.03 -2.31
N HIS A 232 -18.54 -11.16 -2.87
CA HIS A 232 -17.59 -11.23 -3.98
C HIS A 232 -18.24 -11.96 -5.15
N GLY A 233 -18.68 -11.20 -6.16
CA GLY A 233 -19.60 -11.73 -7.16
C GLY A 233 -21.01 -11.99 -6.58
N GLY A 234 -21.69 -13.01 -7.07
CA GLY A 234 -22.99 -13.43 -6.52
C GLY A 234 -24.16 -12.54 -6.94
N GLY A 235 -24.09 -11.92 -8.13
CA GLY A 235 -25.21 -11.15 -8.71
C GLY A 235 -25.10 -9.63 -8.50
N GLY A 236 -23.97 -9.14 -8.00
CA GLY A 236 -23.70 -7.71 -7.86
C GLY A 236 -23.27 -6.99 -9.15
N ALA A 237 -23.00 -7.73 -10.23
CA ALA A 237 -22.65 -7.17 -11.52
C ALA A 237 -23.89 -6.59 -12.23
N LEU A 238 -23.90 -5.29 -12.55
CA LEU A 238 -25.05 -4.65 -13.18
C LEU A 238 -25.18 -5.00 -14.67
N TYR A 239 -24.19 -4.64 -15.47
CA TYR A 239 -24.25 -4.77 -16.93
C TYR A 239 -23.24 -5.73 -17.52
N TRP A 240 -22.13 -5.95 -16.82
CA TRP A 240 -21.11 -6.89 -17.25
C TRP A 240 -20.78 -7.87 -16.14
N GLY A 241 -21.00 -9.15 -16.41
CA GLY A 241 -20.67 -10.24 -15.49
C GLY A 241 -19.44 -10.98 -15.94
N LYS A 242 -18.63 -11.37 -14.99
CA LYS A 242 -17.49 -12.30 -15.19
C LYS A 242 -18.04 -13.71 -15.45
N GLU A 243 -17.20 -14.65 -15.91
CA GLU A 243 -17.61 -16.06 -16.12
C GLU A 243 -18.34 -16.68 -14.91
N TRP A 244 -17.94 -16.27 -13.70
CA TRP A 244 -18.55 -16.77 -12.45
C TRP A 244 -19.70 -15.90 -11.92
N ASP A 245 -19.95 -14.74 -12.53
CA ASP A 245 -21.02 -13.86 -12.13
C ASP A 245 -21.74 -13.31 -13.37
N LYS A 246 -23.00 -13.67 -13.52
CA LYS A 246 -23.83 -13.16 -14.63
C LYS A 246 -24.33 -11.77 -14.27
N GLN A 247 -24.37 -10.89 -15.27
CA GLN A 247 -24.95 -9.56 -15.14
C GLN A 247 -26.44 -9.64 -14.75
N ALA A 248 -26.88 -8.62 -14.02
CA ALA A 248 -28.28 -8.45 -13.69
C ALA A 248 -29.11 -7.91 -14.87
N TYR A 249 -28.51 -7.14 -15.76
CA TYR A 249 -29.20 -6.54 -16.90
C TYR A 249 -29.69 -7.61 -17.89
N ALA A 250 -31.01 -7.67 -18.08
CA ALA A 250 -31.67 -8.63 -18.96
C ALA A 250 -32.13 -8.03 -20.32
N GLY A 251 -31.72 -6.77 -20.61
CA GLY A 251 -32.11 -6.04 -21.81
C GLY A 251 -33.35 -5.17 -21.61
N ASN A 252 -33.60 -4.21 -22.52
CA ASN A 252 -34.76 -3.32 -22.53
C ASN A 252 -35.05 -2.63 -21.18
N GLY A 253 -33.99 -2.21 -20.45
CA GLY A 253 -34.10 -1.56 -19.15
C GLY A 253 -34.57 -2.46 -18.00
N LYS A 254 -34.63 -3.77 -18.20
CA LYS A 254 -35.00 -4.76 -17.18
C LYS A 254 -33.77 -5.36 -16.51
N PHE A 255 -33.94 -5.65 -15.22
CA PHE A 255 -32.88 -6.28 -14.39
C PHE A 255 -33.47 -7.52 -13.71
N ASP A 256 -32.64 -8.58 -13.63
CA ASP A 256 -32.92 -9.79 -12.87
C ASP A 256 -31.90 -9.92 -11.72
N PHE A 257 -32.34 -9.68 -10.51
CA PHE A 257 -31.53 -9.78 -9.30
C PHE A 257 -31.72 -11.12 -8.56
N LYS A 258 -32.34 -12.12 -9.19
CA LYS A 258 -32.53 -13.44 -8.57
C LYS A 258 -31.23 -14.04 -8.02
N ARG A 259 -30.13 -13.89 -8.75
CA ARG A 259 -28.83 -14.41 -8.32
C ARG A 259 -28.28 -13.67 -7.09
N LEU A 260 -28.49 -12.37 -7.00
CA LEU A 260 -28.14 -11.60 -5.81
C LEU A 260 -28.97 -12.06 -4.61
N GLU A 261 -30.27 -12.24 -4.80
CA GLU A 261 -31.17 -12.74 -3.75
C GLU A 261 -30.78 -14.16 -3.31
N ASP A 262 -30.49 -15.07 -4.25
CA ASP A 262 -30.01 -16.41 -3.94
C ASP A 262 -28.70 -16.40 -3.12
N ASN A 263 -27.80 -15.48 -3.39
CA ASN A 263 -26.59 -15.32 -2.59
C ASN A 263 -26.87 -14.84 -1.17
N LEU A 264 -27.76 -13.86 -1.03
CA LEU A 264 -28.21 -13.38 0.29
C LEU A 264 -28.91 -14.48 1.10
N LEU A 265 -29.70 -15.34 0.44
CA LEU A 265 -30.33 -16.52 1.11
C LEU A 265 -29.27 -17.51 1.62
N ARG A 266 -28.21 -17.77 0.87
CA ARG A 266 -27.09 -18.60 1.33
C ARG A 266 -26.39 -18.01 2.53
N ILE A 267 -26.11 -16.70 2.51
CA ILE A 267 -25.48 -16.01 3.64
C ILE A 267 -26.38 -16.10 4.87
N TYR A 268 -27.67 -15.87 4.72
CA TYR A 268 -28.64 -15.98 5.81
C TYR A 268 -28.70 -17.40 6.39
N ALA A 269 -28.72 -18.41 5.53
CA ALA A 269 -28.74 -19.80 5.95
C ALA A 269 -27.42 -20.21 6.65
N ALA A 270 -26.30 -19.63 6.26
CA ALA A 270 -25.03 -19.82 6.91
C ALA A 270 -24.99 -19.17 8.30
N ASN A 271 -25.52 -17.96 8.42
CA ASN A 271 -25.65 -17.22 9.68
C ASN A 271 -26.81 -16.21 9.63
N PRO A 272 -27.93 -16.45 10.34
CA PRO A 272 -29.07 -15.54 10.36
C PRO A 272 -28.77 -14.14 10.89
N ASP A 273 -27.70 -13.99 11.70
CA ASP A 273 -27.29 -12.71 12.28
C ASP A 273 -26.30 -11.94 11.38
N ALA A 274 -25.81 -12.54 10.30
CA ALA A 274 -24.89 -11.91 9.38
C ALA A 274 -25.46 -10.61 8.80
N LYS A 275 -24.60 -9.61 8.64
CA LYS A 275 -24.90 -8.34 7.97
C LYS A 275 -24.12 -8.28 6.67
N VAL A 276 -24.75 -7.77 5.63
CA VAL A 276 -24.20 -7.84 4.26
C VAL A 276 -23.93 -6.46 3.69
N ILE A 277 -22.71 -6.28 3.16
CA ILE A 277 -22.35 -5.21 2.24
C ILE A 277 -22.30 -5.82 0.85
N VAL A 278 -23.19 -5.38 -0.05
CA VAL A 278 -23.26 -5.87 -1.41
C VAL A 278 -22.22 -5.20 -2.27
N THR A 279 -21.28 -5.97 -2.84
CA THR A 279 -20.38 -5.43 -3.87
C THR A 279 -21.14 -5.23 -5.15
N VAL A 280 -21.15 -4.00 -5.66
CA VAL A 280 -21.83 -3.60 -6.89
C VAL A 280 -20.79 -3.31 -7.96
N GLU A 281 -20.75 -4.13 -8.99
CA GLU A 281 -19.87 -3.93 -10.14
C GLU A 281 -20.55 -3.03 -11.17
N CYS A 282 -19.99 -1.83 -11.36
CA CYS A 282 -20.56 -0.75 -12.17
C CYS A 282 -20.01 -0.72 -13.61
N ASP A 283 -19.51 -1.82 -14.09
CA ASP A 283 -18.87 -1.91 -15.40
C ASP A 283 -19.91 -1.98 -16.52
N PRO A 284 -19.81 -1.19 -17.61
CA PRO A 284 -20.69 -1.28 -18.76
C PRO A 284 -20.35 -2.51 -19.60
N ASP A 285 -21.32 -3.02 -20.37
CA ASP A 285 -21.08 -4.07 -21.35
C ASP A 285 -20.54 -3.52 -22.67
N ASN A 286 -19.95 -4.41 -23.50
CA ASN A 286 -19.40 -4.03 -24.78
C ASN A 286 -20.45 -3.53 -25.77
N ALA A 287 -21.68 -4.07 -25.74
CA ALA A 287 -22.72 -3.66 -26.67
C ALA A 287 -23.13 -2.20 -26.42
N TRP A 288 -23.21 -1.79 -25.13
CA TRP A 288 -23.43 -0.38 -24.80
C TRP A 288 -22.27 0.51 -25.25
N LEU A 289 -21.01 0.07 -25.02
CA LEU A 289 -19.81 0.83 -25.43
C LEU A 289 -19.68 0.95 -26.95
N GLU A 290 -20.08 -0.08 -27.70
CA GLU A 290 -20.09 -0.06 -29.19
C GLU A 290 -21.20 0.85 -29.74
N ALA A 291 -22.34 0.93 -29.03
CA ALA A 291 -23.40 1.88 -29.35
C ALA A 291 -23.06 3.33 -28.94
N HIS A 292 -22.10 3.51 -28.02
CA HIS A 292 -21.67 4.80 -27.50
C HIS A 292 -20.14 4.95 -27.54
N PRO A 293 -19.51 4.89 -28.72
CA PRO A 293 -18.06 4.80 -28.87
C PRO A 293 -17.28 5.99 -28.34
N GLU A 294 -17.92 7.15 -28.17
CA GLU A 294 -17.35 8.35 -27.54
C GLU A 294 -16.98 8.14 -26.08
N ASN A 295 -17.49 7.07 -25.45
CA ASN A 295 -17.20 6.72 -24.05
C ASN A 295 -16.08 5.66 -23.93
N ILE A 296 -15.60 5.12 -25.04
CA ILE A 296 -14.45 4.21 -25.01
C ILE A 296 -13.18 5.01 -24.73
N TYR A 297 -12.40 4.57 -23.74
CA TYR A 297 -11.08 5.14 -23.46
C TYR A 297 -10.19 5.11 -24.70
N LEU A 298 -9.58 6.25 -25.01
CA LEU A 298 -8.61 6.37 -26.09
C LEU A 298 -7.24 6.72 -25.55
N ASN A 299 -6.20 6.15 -26.16
CA ASN A 299 -4.84 6.63 -25.96
C ASN A 299 -4.54 7.86 -26.82
N GLU A 300 -3.36 8.45 -26.69
CA GLU A 300 -2.95 9.65 -27.45
C GLU A 300 -2.97 9.46 -28.98
N LYS A 301 -2.84 8.21 -29.46
CA LYS A 301 -2.89 7.88 -30.89
C LYS A 301 -4.32 7.66 -31.40
N GLY A 302 -5.33 7.80 -30.57
CA GLY A 302 -6.71 7.51 -30.90
C GLY A 302 -7.04 6.02 -30.92
N GLU A 303 -6.16 5.15 -30.42
CA GLU A 303 -6.42 3.72 -30.33
C GLU A 303 -7.32 3.43 -29.12
N ARG A 304 -8.30 2.52 -29.32
CA ARG A 304 -9.23 2.12 -28.27
C ARG A 304 -8.54 1.31 -27.19
N GLY A 305 -8.72 1.68 -25.95
CA GLY A 305 -8.22 0.94 -24.80
C GLY A 305 -9.00 -0.36 -24.59
N VAL A 306 -8.28 -1.44 -24.28
CA VAL A 306 -8.85 -2.73 -23.90
C VAL A 306 -8.74 -2.89 -22.40
N ALA A 307 -9.86 -3.08 -21.73
CA ALA A 307 -9.91 -3.43 -20.32
C ALA A 307 -9.48 -4.89 -20.15
N ARG A 308 -8.20 -5.12 -19.98
CA ARG A 308 -7.72 -6.40 -19.50
C ARG A 308 -8.04 -6.48 -18.02
N TYR A 309 -8.67 -7.56 -17.60
CA TYR A 309 -9.07 -7.80 -16.21
C TYR A 309 -7.89 -7.71 -15.24
N THR A 310 -6.70 -7.84 -15.79
CA THR A 310 -5.44 -7.66 -15.11
C THR A 310 -4.58 -6.80 -16.03
N GLY A 311 -4.53 -5.52 -15.83
CA GLY A 311 -3.63 -4.61 -16.58
C GLY A 311 -2.13 -4.94 -16.42
N PHE A 312 -1.83 -6.09 -15.86
CA PHE A 312 -0.50 -6.65 -15.70
C PHE A 312 -0.31 -7.81 -16.66
N LYS A 313 0.56 -7.65 -17.63
CA LYS A 313 1.22 -8.80 -18.24
C LYS A 313 1.91 -9.59 -17.12
N GLY A 314 1.28 -10.63 -16.62
CA GLY A 314 1.85 -11.44 -15.56
C GLY A 314 0.89 -11.83 -14.43
N PHE A 315 -0.26 -11.22 -14.30
CA PHE A 315 -1.36 -11.78 -13.53
C PHE A 315 -2.01 -12.89 -14.38
N GLY A 316 -1.30 -13.99 -14.51
CA GLY A 316 -1.80 -15.18 -15.13
C GLY A 316 -2.89 -15.78 -14.25
N SER A 317 -4.11 -15.29 -14.32
CA SER A 317 -5.22 -16.15 -14.01
C SER A 317 -5.26 -17.23 -15.08
N SER A 318 -5.38 -18.47 -14.67
CA SER A 318 -5.66 -19.60 -15.53
C SER A 318 -7.03 -19.51 -16.24
N ILE A 319 -7.75 -18.44 -16.05
CA ILE A 319 -8.99 -18.09 -16.73
C ILE A 319 -8.61 -17.67 -18.13
N ASN A 320 -9.16 -18.36 -19.08
CA ASN A 320 -8.91 -18.23 -20.51
C ASN A 320 -9.18 -16.80 -21.01
N GLN A 321 -8.25 -15.89 -20.77
CA GLN A 321 -8.34 -14.47 -21.10
C GLN A 321 -8.35 -14.19 -22.62
N LYS A 322 -8.10 -15.18 -23.43
CA LYS A 322 -8.09 -15.03 -24.91
C LYS A 322 -9.46 -14.76 -25.53
N LYS A 323 -10.57 -14.87 -24.78
CA LYS A 323 -11.93 -14.78 -25.33
C LYS A 323 -12.77 -13.58 -24.87
N GLN A 324 -12.28 -12.75 -23.95
CA GLN A 324 -13.07 -11.63 -23.44
C GLN A 324 -12.25 -10.33 -23.42
N GLU A 325 -11.86 -9.86 -24.59
CA GLU A 325 -11.44 -8.48 -24.73
C GLU A 325 -12.66 -7.58 -24.54
N ARG A 326 -12.60 -6.76 -23.52
CA ARG A 326 -13.59 -5.75 -23.21
C ARG A 326 -13.00 -4.37 -23.44
N TRP A 327 -13.78 -3.45 -23.99
CA TRP A 327 -13.34 -2.07 -24.10
C TRP A 327 -13.15 -1.44 -22.73
N ALA A 328 -12.09 -0.66 -22.56
CA ALA A 328 -11.94 0.28 -21.46
C ALA A 328 -12.83 1.51 -21.72
N TRP A 329 -13.31 2.14 -20.68
CA TRP A 329 -14.22 3.30 -20.81
C TRP A 329 -13.77 4.46 -19.91
N THR A 330 -14.23 5.66 -20.25
CA THR A 330 -13.96 6.84 -19.43
C THR A 330 -14.89 6.93 -18.23
N TYR A 331 -14.32 7.04 -17.02
CA TYR A 331 -15.10 7.21 -15.79
C TYR A 331 -15.77 8.60 -15.72
N ALA A 332 -15.19 9.60 -16.37
CA ALA A 332 -15.70 10.97 -16.37
C ALA A 332 -16.98 11.16 -17.21
N SER A 333 -17.34 10.17 -18.07
CA SER A 333 -18.51 10.28 -18.95
C SER A 333 -19.81 10.39 -18.19
N GLU A 334 -20.59 11.44 -18.47
CA GLU A 334 -21.96 11.58 -17.93
C GLU A 334 -22.93 10.54 -18.50
N ALA A 335 -22.72 10.09 -19.75
CA ALA A 335 -23.54 9.05 -20.37
C ALA A 335 -23.34 7.71 -19.66
N TYR A 336 -22.10 7.32 -19.43
CA TYR A 336 -21.76 6.15 -18.62
C TYR A 336 -22.37 6.24 -17.22
N GLN A 337 -22.22 7.39 -16.55
CA GLN A 337 -22.76 7.57 -15.21
C GLN A 337 -24.29 7.43 -15.19
N ARG A 338 -25.01 8.02 -16.17
CA ARG A 338 -26.47 7.85 -16.29
C ARG A 338 -26.88 6.40 -16.52
N HIS A 339 -26.12 5.68 -17.37
CA HIS A 339 -26.35 4.26 -17.62
C HIS A 339 -26.23 3.45 -16.32
N VAL A 340 -25.15 3.60 -15.58
CA VAL A 340 -24.93 2.90 -14.30
C VAL A 340 -25.99 3.25 -13.27
N ILE A 341 -26.40 4.50 -13.16
CA ILE A 341 -27.43 4.95 -12.21
C ILE A 341 -28.76 4.22 -12.39
N GLN A 342 -29.15 3.86 -13.61
CA GLN A 342 -30.36 3.06 -13.84
C GLN A 342 -30.27 1.70 -13.12
N GLY A 343 -29.15 1.01 -13.25
CA GLY A 343 -28.92 -0.26 -12.56
C GLY A 343 -28.82 -0.12 -11.04
N LEU A 344 -28.15 0.94 -10.55
CA LEU A 344 -28.07 1.22 -9.10
C LEU A 344 -29.46 1.45 -8.49
N LYS A 345 -30.31 2.23 -9.15
CA LYS A 345 -31.70 2.46 -8.73
C LYS A 345 -32.50 1.15 -8.70
N ALA A 346 -32.43 0.39 -9.77
CA ALA A 346 -33.17 -0.88 -9.87
C ALA A 346 -32.72 -1.88 -8.78
N MET A 347 -31.41 -1.97 -8.51
CA MET A 347 -30.87 -2.84 -7.45
C MET A 347 -31.31 -2.37 -6.05
N ALA A 348 -31.19 -1.09 -5.76
CA ALA A 348 -31.57 -0.53 -4.48
C ALA A 348 -33.05 -0.73 -4.19
N GLU A 349 -33.94 -0.46 -5.17
CA GLU A 349 -35.41 -0.67 -5.07
C GLU A 349 -35.78 -2.16 -4.91
N PHE A 350 -35.10 -3.04 -5.67
CA PHE A 350 -35.28 -4.48 -5.52
C PHE A 350 -34.94 -4.94 -4.09
N LEU A 351 -33.79 -4.54 -3.57
CA LEU A 351 -33.36 -4.91 -2.21
C LEU A 351 -34.20 -4.27 -1.12
N LYS A 352 -34.80 -3.10 -1.38
CA LYS A 352 -35.75 -2.46 -0.48
C LYS A 352 -37.03 -3.26 -0.35
N GLN A 353 -37.48 -3.90 -1.44
CA GLN A 353 -38.74 -4.66 -1.52
C GLN A 353 -38.55 -6.14 -1.14
N SER A 354 -37.40 -6.74 -1.44
CA SER A 354 -37.12 -8.15 -1.14
C SER A 354 -36.85 -8.38 0.35
N PRO A 355 -37.48 -9.41 0.96
CA PRO A 355 -37.11 -9.84 2.32
C PRO A 355 -35.61 -10.14 2.49
N ALA A 356 -34.95 -10.62 1.44
CA ALA A 356 -33.51 -10.86 1.47
C ALA A 356 -32.70 -9.57 1.70
N GLY A 357 -33.24 -8.42 1.30
CA GLY A 357 -32.60 -7.13 1.59
C GLY A 357 -32.58 -6.75 3.06
N ASN A 358 -33.36 -7.40 3.94
CA ASN A 358 -33.40 -7.06 5.37
C ASN A 358 -32.07 -7.27 6.10
N ILE A 359 -31.18 -8.10 5.57
CA ILE A 359 -29.81 -8.28 6.13
C ILE A 359 -28.77 -7.34 5.51
N VAL A 360 -29.13 -6.59 4.46
CA VAL A 360 -28.19 -5.67 3.78
C VAL A 360 -28.04 -4.38 4.60
N ILE A 361 -26.79 -4.03 4.87
CA ILE A 361 -26.40 -2.83 5.63
C ILE A 361 -25.65 -1.81 4.76
N GLY A 362 -25.26 -2.16 3.55
CA GLY A 362 -24.52 -1.24 2.70
C GLY A 362 -24.12 -1.80 1.37
N PHE A 363 -23.39 -0.99 0.64
CA PHE A 363 -22.90 -1.30 -0.70
C PHE A 363 -21.43 -1.00 -0.83
N CYS A 364 -20.70 -1.82 -1.59
CA CYS A 364 -19.31 -1.58 -1.94
C CYS A 364 -19.21 -1.33 -3.44
N LEU A 365 -18.91 -0.09 -3.83
CA LEU A 365 -18.77 0.31 -5.22
C LEU A 365 -17.48 -0.23 -5.82
N ALA A 366 -17.60 -1.08 -6.82
CA ALA A 366 -16.49 -1.66 -7.57
C ALA A 366 -16.65 -1.37 -9.05
N GLY A 367 -15.55 -1.29 -9.76
CA GLY A 367 -15.54 -1.13 -11.22
C GLY A 367 -14.19 -0.69 -11.76
N GLY A 368 -14.11 -0.65 -13.06
CA GLY A 368 -12.90 -0.25 -13.75
C GLY A 368 -11.76 -1.26 -13.62
N HIS A 369 -10.54 -0.77 -13.72
CA HIS A 369 -9.38 -1.62 -13.59
C HIS A 369 -9.30 -2.22 -12.18
N ASP A 370 -9.25 -3.55 -12.12
CA ASP A 370 -9.16 -4.34 -10.89
C ASP A 370 -10.29 -4.09 -9.86
N GLY A 371 -11.43 -3.58 -10.30
CA GLY A 371 -12.54 -3.22 -9.42
C GLY A 371 -12.31 -1.98 -8.55
N GLN A 372 -11.18 -1.31 -8.68
CA GLN A 372 -10.71 -0.23 -7.81
C GLN A 372 -10.76 1.15 -8.47
N TYR A 373 -11.31 1.26 -9.67
CA TYR A 373 -11.33 2.48 -10.48
C TYR A 373 -9.95 3.10 -10.72
N VAL A 374 -8.90 2.26 -10.72
CA VAL A 374 -7.55 2.67 -11.15
C VAL A 374 -7.61 3.03 -12.64
N GLN A 375 -6.87 4.06 -13.03
CA GLN A 375 -6.87 4.51 -14.42
C GLN A 375 -6.30 3.44 -15.37
N TRP A 376 -6.88 3.29 -16.55
CA TRP A 376 -6.59 2.23 -17.51
C TRP A 376 -5.14 2.15 -17.99
N ARG A 377 -4.44 3.27 -18.00
CA ARG A 377 -3.03 3.36 -18.42
C ARG A 377 -2.03 2.68 -17.49
N TYR A 378 -2.48 2.18 -16.33
CA TYR A 378 -1.58 1.62 -15.34
C TYR A 378 -0.78 0.43 -15.90
N GLY A 379 0.56 0.57 -15.90
CA GLY A 379 1.49 -0.46 -16.38
C GLY A 379 1.67 -0.52 -17.92
N ASP A 380 1.05 0.37 -18.69
CA ASP A 380 1.23 0.49 -20.13
C ASP A 380 1.89 1.82 -20.48
N GLU A 381 3.18 1.79 -20.79
CA GLU A 381 3.95 2.96 -21.21
C GLU A 381 3.47 3.52 -22.57
N THR A 382 2.71 2.74 -23.34
CA THR A 382 2.21 3.12 -24.67
C THR A 382 0.81 3.73 -24.62
N ALA A 383 0.07 3.56 -23.53
CA ALA A 383 -1.32 4.02 -23.40
C ALA A 383 -1.47 5.54 -23.23
N GLY A 384 -0.37 6.27 -23.11
CA GLY A 384 -0.40 7.71 -22.83
C GLY A 384 -0.61 8.00 -21.34
N HIS A 385 -0.67 9.29 -20.98
CA HIS A 385 -0.71 9.73 -19.58
C HIS A 385 -2.07 10.27 -19.16
N ALA A 386 -3.08 10.17 -20.01
CA ALA A 386 -4.44 10.62 -19.78
C ALA A 386 -5.44 9.85 -20.64
N ASP A 387 -6.72 10.13 -20.48
CA ASP A 387 -7.80 9.66 -21.35
C ASP A 387 -8.05 10.71 -22.45
N TYR A 388 -7.98 10.29 -23.70
CA TYR A 388 -8.14 11.16 -24.86
C TYR A 388 -9.51 11.00 -25.54
N SER A 389 -10.45 10.27 -24.92
CA SER A 389 -11.82 10.12 -25.44
C SER A 389 -12.58 11.45 -25.46
N GLU A 390 -13.52 11.59 -26.36
CA GLU A 390 -14.30 12.85 -26.47
C GLU A 390 -15.15 13.09 -25.23
N SER A 391 -15.70 12.06 -24.61
CA SER A 391 -16.43 12.17 -23.34
C SER A 391 -15.54 12.68 -22.21
N PHE A 392 -14.27 12.26 -22.16
CA PHE A 392 -13.32 12.80 -21.17
C PHE A 392 -12.99 14.27 -21.46
N GLN A 393 -12.73 14.62 -22.72
CA GLN A 393 -12.44 16.01 -23.11
C GLN A 393 -13.64 16.93 -22.79
N ALA A 394 -14.86 16.47 -23.05
CA ALA A 394 -16.07 17.23 -22.74
C ALA A 394 -16.23 17.46 -21.23
N ALA A 395 -15.98 16.42 -20.43
CA ALA A 395 -16.03 16.53 -18.97
C ALA A 395 -14.91 17.43 -18.40
N LEU A 396 -13.72 17.38 -18.99
CA LEU A 396 -12.61 18.30 -18.64
C LEU A 396 -13.00 19.75 -18.94
N ARG A 397 -13.53 20.03 -20.13
CA ARG A 397 -13.98 21.38 -20.50
C ARG A 397 -15.04 21.92 -19.52
N LYS A 398 -16.01 21.08 -19.14
CA LYS A 398 -17.01 21.46 -18.14
C LYS A 398 -16.37 21.81 -16.81
N TRP A 399 -15.43 21.01 -16.33
CA TRP A 399 -14.70 21.27 -15.06
C TRP A 399 -13.84 22.54 -15.16
N LEU A 400 -13.21 22.80 -16.30
CA LEU A 400 -12.45 24.04 -16.53
C LEU A 400 -13.37 25.28 -16.53
N LYS A 401 -14.60 25.16 -17.07
CA LYS A 401 -15.62 26.21 -16.95
C LYS A 401 -15.99 26.50 -15.49
N GLU A 402 -16.18 25.46 -14.69
CA GLU A 402 -16.43 25.61 -13.25
C GLU A 402 -15.25 26.28 -12.54
N LYS A 403 -14.02 25.97 -12.95
CA LYS A 403 -12.80 26.45 -12.31
C LYS A 403 -12.42 27.87 -12.69
N TYR A 404 -12.48 28.21 -13.97
CA TYR A 404 -11.98 29.47 -14.52
C TYR A 404 -13.07 30.49 -14.87
N GLY A 405 -14.25 30.05 -15.17
CA GLY A 405 -15.38 30.90 -15.49
C GLY A 405 -15.33 31.54 -16.89
N THR A 406 -14.16 32.03 -17.35
CA THR A 406 -13.99 32.71 -18.63
C THR A 406 -12.80 32.19 -19.43
N ASP A 407 -12.83 32.42 -20.75
CA ASP A 407 -11.73 32.08 -21.66
C ASP A 407 -10.46 32.86 -21.31
N GLU A 408 -10.58 34.13 -20.93
CA GLU A 408 -9.42 34.98 -20.56
C GLU A 408 -8.71 34.43 -19.32
N ALA A 409 -9.45 33.90 -18.34
CA ALA A 409 -8.85 33.30 -17.16
C ALA A 409 -8.11 32.01 -17.52
N LEU A 410 -8.67 31.18 -18.42
CA LEU A 410 -8.00 30.00 -18.92
C LEU A 410 -6.76 30.33 -19.74
N ARG A 411 -6.84 31.32 -20.67
CA ARG A 411 -5.69 31.80 -21.47
C ARG A 411 -4.54 32.25 -20.58
N ARG A 412 -4.82 33.04 -19.54
CA ARG A 412 -3.79 33.43 -18.57
C ARG A 412 -3.20 32.24 -17.84
N ALA A 413 -4.05 31.29 -17.42
CA ALA A 413 -3.60 30.12 -16.67
C ALA A 413 -2.74 29.18 -17.50
N TRP A 414 -3.11 28.93 -18.75
CA TRP A 414 -2.37 28.01 -19.62
C TRP A 414 -1.35 28.72 -20.53
N ASN A 415 -1.27 30.05 -20.42
CA ASN A 415 -0.41 30.91 -21.26
C ASN A 415 -0.56 30.57 -22.75
N ASP A 416 -1.79 30.43 -23.20
CA ASP A 416 -2.16 30.09 -24.55
C ASP A 416 -3.23 31.10 -25.01
N PRO A 417 -2.90 32.04 -25.93
CA PRO A 417 -3.80 33.11 -26.35
C PRO A 417 -4.99 32.61 -27.19
N GLU A 418 -4.87 31.45 -27.80
CA GLU A 418 -5.91 30.91 -28.69
C GLU A 418 -6.87 29.98 -27.99
N ILE A 419 -6.54 29.50 -26.78
CA ILE A 419 -7.35 28.54 -26.07
C ILE A 419 -8.69 29.12 -25.60
N THR A 420 -9.72 28.33 -25.70
CA THR A 420 -11.02 28.62 -25.10
C THR A 420 -11.46 27.47 -24.22
N LEU A 421 -12.43 27.72 -23.35
CA LEU A 421 -13.05 26.69 -22.52
C LEU A 421 -13.71 25.59 -23.38
N ASP A 422 -14.11 25.91 -24.61
CA ASP A 422 -14.70 24.94 -25.54
C ASP A 422 -13.68 24.16 -26.37
N THR A 423 -12.48 24.69 -26.55
CA THR A 423 -11.40 24.03 -27.35
C THR A 423 -10.35 23.36 -26.49
N ALA A 424 -10.38 23.55 -25.17
CA ALA A 424 -9.43 22.99 -24.24
C ALA A 424 -9.35 21.46 -24.34
N ARG A 425 -8.11 20.94 -24.34
CA ARG A 425 -7.82 19.51 -24.43
C ARG A 425 -6.80 19.09 -23.38
N VAL A 426 -6.84 17.82 -23.01
CA VAL A 426 -5.85 17.22 -22.15
C VAL A 426 -4.44 17.33 -22.77
N PHE A 427 -3.42 17.33 -21.94
CA PHE A 427 -2.02 17.40 -22.37
C PHE A 427 -1.61 16.18 -23.19
N THR A 428 -0.61 16.38 -24.06
CA THR A 428 -0.01 15.32 -24.88
C THR A 428 1.13 14.61 -24.12
N GLY A 429 1.50 13.42 -24.59
CA GLY A 429 2.67 12.73 -24.07
C GLY A 429 3.99 13.49 -24.31
N LYS A 430 4.07 14.32 -25.37
CA LYS A 430 5.20 15.22 -25.60
C LYS A 430 5.27 16.31 -24.53
N GLU A 431 4.14 16.92 -24.20
CA GLU A 431 4.03 17.93 -23.13
C GLU A 431 4.40 17.31 -21.78
N TRP A 432 3.87 16.11 -21.46
CA TRP A 432 4.21 15.39 -20.23
C TRP A 432 5.70 15.08 -20.08
N ARG A 433 6.38 14.76 -21.16
CA ARG A 433 7.83 14.44 -21.17
C ARG A 433 8.73 15.67 -21.33
N SER A 434 8.16 16.86 -21.43
CA SER A 434 8.95 18.09 -21.67
C SER A 434 9.78 18.50 -20.47
N LYS A 435 9.34 18.12 -19.25
CA LYS A 435 10.03 18.44 -18.00
C LYS A 435 9.99 17.21 -17.06
N PRO A 436 10.93 17.09 -16.12
CA PRO A 436 10.94 16.04 -15.12
C PRO A 436 9.83 16.22 -14.05
N TYR A 437 9.37 17.44 -13.84
CA TYR A 437 8.24 17.79 -12.99
C TYR A 437 7.60 19.10 -13.50
N PHE A 438 6.38 19.37 -13.02
CA PHE A 438 5.58 20.53 -13.40
C PHE A 438 5.21 21.32 -12.14
N ASP A 439 5.30 22.64 -12.25
CA ASP A 439 4.87 23.56 -11.20
C ASP A 439 3.41 24.01 -11.42
N THR A 440 2.96 24.97 -10.66
CA THR A 440 1.66 25.64 -10.83
C THR A 440 1.75 26.93 -11.67
N GLU A 441 2.87 27.15 -12.37
CA GLU A 441 3.10 28.26 -13.26
C GLU A 441 2.08 28.33 -14.40
N PRO A 442 1.71 29.51 -14.85
CA PRO A 442 0.99 29.67 -16.11
C PRO A 442 1.71 28.98 -17.25
N GLY A 443 0.94 28.31 -18.11
CA GLY A 443 1.45 27.56 -19.25
C GLY A 443 1.31 26.05 -19.08
N ILE A 444 2.29 25.32 -19.60
CA ILE A 444 2.27 23.87 -19.62
C ILE A 444 2.19 23.25 -18.21
N ASP A 445 2.78 23.89 -17.24
CA ASP A 445 2.76 23.43 -15.85
C ASP A 445 1.34 23.42 -15.30
N ARG A 446 0.63 24.55 -15.47
CA ARG A 446 -0.78 24.66 -15.06
C ARG A 446 -1.69 23.74 -15.84
N LYS A 447 -1.50 23.61 -17.14
CA LYS A 447 -2.28 22.72 -17.98
C LYS A 447 -2.18 21.27 -17.49
N ILE A 448 -0.98 20.78 -17.21
CA ILE A 448 -0.76 19.41 -16.75
C ILE A 448 -1.35 19.19 -15.37
N THR A 449 -1.09 20.11 -14.43
CA THR A 449 -1.61 19.97 -13.06
C THR A 449 -3.14 20.07 -13.01
N ASP A 450 -3.76 20.89 -13.83
CA ASP A 450 -5.22 20.95 -13.98
C ASP A 450 -5.80 19.62 -14.48
N CYS A 451 -5.24 19.10 -15.56
CA CYS A 451 -5.73 17.84 -16.15
C CYS A 451 -5.56 16.66 -15.18
N ARG A 452 -4.44 16.59 -14.46
CA ARG A 452 -4.22 15.54 -13.46
C ARG A 452 -5.13 15.70 -12.24
N THR A 453 -5.37 16.93 -11.80
CA THR A 453 -6.36 17.23 -10.76
C THR A 453 -7.74 16.74 -11.20
N PHE A 454 -8.18 17.11 -12.41
CA PHE A 454 -9.46 16.65 -12.94
C PHE A 454 -9.55 15.13 -13.00
N LEU A 455 -8.52 14.45 -13.51
CA LEU A 455 -8.47 12.99 -13.58
C LEU A 455 -8.70 12.34 -12.20
N SER A 456 -8.17 12.94 -11.14
CA SER A 456 -8.30 12.46 -9.77
C SER A 456 -9.70 12.70 -9.19
N VAL A 457 -10.18 13.95 -9.28
CA VAL A 457 -11.45 14.34 -8.62
C VAL A 457 -12.68 13.89 -9.37
N SER A 458 -12.62 13.73 -10.70
CA SER A 458 -13.79 13.31 -11.51
C SER A 458 -14.29 11.92 -11.13
N THR A 459 -13.37 10.98 -10.88
CA THR A 459 -13.71 9.63 -10.41
C THR A 459 -14.33 9.65 -9.02
N ALA A 460 -13.76 10.44 -8.09
CA ALA A 460 -14.33 10.59 -6.76
C ALA A 460 -15.75 11.22 -6.79
N ARG A 461 -15.99 12.23 -7.62
CA ARG A 461 -17.31 12.84 -7.83
C ARG A 461 -18.32 11.83 -8.37
N MET A 462 -17.91 11.00 -9.33
CA MET A 462 -18.74 9.91 -9.85
C MET A 462 -19.14 8.93 -8.73
N LEU A 463 -18.19 8.47 -7.95
CA LEU A 463 -18.44 7.52 -6.85
C LEU A 463 -19.40 8.11 -5.81
N ARG A 464 -19.22 9.37 -5.44
CA ARG A 464 -20.16 10.08 -4.55
C ARG A 464 -21.57 10.09 -5.11
N LYS A 465 -21.72 10.39 -6.40
CA LYS A 465 -23.01 10.38 -7.11
C LYS A 465 -23.66 9.01 -7.04
N PHE A 466 -22.89 7.94 -7.28
CA PHE A 466 -23.38 6.56 -7.18
C PHE A 466 -23.81 6.21 -5.75
N GLY A 467 -22.98 6.56 -4.77
CA GLY A 467 -23.29 6.34 -3.36
C GLY A 467 -24.56 7.06 -2.90
N ASN A 468 -24.74 8.32 -3.31
CA ASN A 468 -25.93 9.09 -3.00
C ASN A 468 -27.19 8.45 -3.62
N VAL A 469 -27.11 7.97 -4.86
CA VAL A 469 -28.24 7.25 -5.51
C VAL A 469 -28.61 5.99 -4.73
N LEU A 470 -27.63 5.19 -4.31
CA LEU A 470 -27.91 3.99 -3.52
C LEU A 470 -28.58 4.33 -2.18
N LYS A 471 -28.09 5.35 -1.46
CA LYS A 471 -28.68 5.81 -0.20
C LYS A 471 -30.11 6.29 -0.38
N GLU A 472 -30.39 7.06 -1.41
CA GLU A 472 -31.72 7.60 -1.73
C GLU A 472 -32.72 6.48 -2.03
N TYR A 473 -32.39 5.59 -2.97
CA TYR A 473 -33.35 4.59 -3.47
C TYR A 473 -33.49 3.36 -2.56
N PHE A 474 -32.45 3.03 -1.79
CA PHE A 474 -32.54 1.97 -0.77
C PHE A 474 -33.49 2.36 0.37
N GLY A 475 -33.66 3.65 0.62
CA GLY A 475 -34.70 4.20 1.47
C GLY A 475 -34.52 3.97 2.97
N ARG A 476 -33.34 3.54 3.40
CA ARG A 476 -32.91 3.47 4.81
C ARG A 476 -31.42 3.74 4.94
N ARG A 477 -30.96 4.00 6.17
CA ARG A 477 -29.54 4.28 6.42
C ARG A 477 -28.68 3.08 6.02
N CYS A 478 -27.68 3.31 5.20
CA CYS A 478 -26.71 2.31 4.76
C CYS A 478 -25.35 2.94 4.51
N VAL A 479 -24.27 2.18 4.72
CA VAL A 479 -22.92 2.64 4.44
C VAL A 479 -22.53 2.33 3.01
N ILE A 480 -21.72 3.22 2.41
CA ILE A 480 -21.15 3.05 1.08
C ILE A 480 -19.64 2.94 1.20
N GLN A 481 -19.09 1.84 0.70
CA GLN A 481 -17.67 1.53 0.69
C GLN A 481 -17.08 1.64 -0.71
N THR A 482 -15.81 2.02 -0.81
CA THR A 482 -15.02 1.99 -2.06
C THR A 482 -13.55 1.71 -1.78
N TRP A 483 -12.82 1.24 -2.80
CA TRP A 483 -11.34 1.12 -2.76
C TRP A 483 -10.64 2.36 -3.33
N TYR A 484 -11.36 3.28 -3.94
CA TYR A 484 -10.79 4.49 -4.51
C TYR A 484 -10.39 5.46 -3.40
N SER A 485 -9.15 5.76 -3.26
CA SER A 485 -8.49 6.76 -2.40
C SER A 485 -7.09 6.32 -1.96
N SER A 486 -6.63 5.15 -2.46
CA SER A 486 -5.32 4.65 -2.07
C SER A 486 -4.21 5.41 -2.82
N PRO A 487 -3.32 6.11 -2.11
CA PRO A 487 -2.15 6.74 -2.71
C PRO A 487 -1.09 5.72 -3.14
N VAL A 488 -1.22 4.45 -2.75
CA VAL A 488 -0.35 3.35 -3.19
C VAL A 488 -0.42 3.18 -4.71
N TRP A 489 -1.59 3.36 -5.27
CA TRP A 489 -1.80 3.30 -6.71
C TRP A 489 -1.51 4.69 -7.29
N ARG A 490 -0.36 4.84 -7.90
CA ARG A 490 0.28 6.06 -8.43
C ARG A 490 -0.58 7.08 -9.20
N GLN A 491 -1.89 6.94 -9.19
CA GLN A 491 -2.80 7.69 -10.07
C GLN A 491 -3.91 8.44 -9.34
N THR A 492 -4.11 8.15 -8.05
CA THR A 492 -5.05 8.90 -7.23
C THR A 492 -4.28 9.86 -6.36
N SER A 493 -4.64 11.12 -6.41
CA SER A 493 -4.13 12.11 -5.48
C SER A 493 -4.99 12.17 -4.23
N ARG A 494 -4.50 12.79 -3.18
CA ARG A 494 -5.26 13.07 -1.97
C ARG A 494 -6.52 13.89 -2.21
N LEU A 495 -6.54 14.71 -3.23
CA LEU A 495 -7.72 15.46 -3.66
C LEU A 495 -8.94 14.56 -3.91
N ALA A 496 -8.73 13.30 -4.32
CA ALA A 496 -9.81 12.32 -4.44
C ALA A 496 -10.43 12.00 -3.07
N ALA A 497 -9.64 11.83 -2.02
CA ALA A 497 -10.18 11.51 -0.70
C ALA A 497 -10.94 12.69 -0.07
N GLU A 498 -10.46 13.93 -0.24
CA GLU A 498 -11.22 15.13 0.15
C GLU A 498 -12.57 15.23 -0.59
N GLU A 499 -12.57 14.89 -1.87
CA GLU A 499 -13.81 14.89 -2.64
C GLU A 499 -14.76 13.79 -2.13
N LEU A 500 -14.27 12.59 -1.78
CA LEU A 500 -15.08 11.52 -1.20
C LEU A 500 -15.69 11.92 0.15
N ALA A 501 -14.96 12.65 0.97
CA ALA A 501 -15.41 13.12 2.29
C ALA A 501 -16.58 14.10 2.25
N LYS A 502 -16.87 14.69 1.08
CA LYS A 502 -18.05 15.59 0.91
C LYS A 502 -19.40 14.85 0.90
N GLY A 503 -19.42 13.55 1.21
CA GLY A 503 -20.62 12.72 1.33
C GLY A 503 -20.81 11.73 0.17
N GLY A 504 -21.74 10.82 0.35
CA GLY A 504 -22.00 9.72 -0.59
C GLY A 504 -21.14 8.49 -0.36
N ILE A 505 -19.94 8.63 0.21
CA ILE A 505 -19.03 7.56 0.61
C ILE A 505 -18.81 7.63 2.13
N ASP A 506 -18.76 6.49 2.79
CA ASP A 506 -18.64 6.38 4.25
C ASP A 506 -17.39 5.58 4.66
N ILE A 507 -16.98 4.62 3.82
CA ILE A 507 -15.89 3.67 4.11
C ILE A 507 -14.91 3.67 2.95
N VAL A 508 -13.64 3.82 3.28
CA VAL A 508 -12.52 3.63 2.35
C VAL A 508 -11.76 2.36 2.72
N ALA A 509 -11.61 1.48 1.75
CA ALA A 509 -10.88 0.23 1.91
C ALA A 509 -9.54 0.31 1.16
N GLN A 510 -8.50 -0.26 1.74
CA GLN A 510 -7.20 -0.36 1.08
C GLN A 510 -6.64 -1.77 1.20
N VAL A 511 -5.98 -2.22 0.14
CA VAL A 511 -5.34 -3.54 0.09
C VAL A 511 -4.03 -3.49 0.87
N THR A 512 -3.70 -4.57 1.58
CA THR A 512 -2.35 -4.73 2.15
C THR A 512 -1.31 -4.75 1.03
N ASP A 513 -0.15 -4.13 1.27
CA ASP A 513 0.97 -4.20 0.33
C ASP A 513 1.31 -5.67 0.01
N TYR A 514 1.80 -5.89 -1.21
CA TYR A 514 2.28 -7.20 -1.65
C TYR A 514 3.78 -7.38 -1.33
N ALA A 515 4.41 -8.41 -1.87
CA ALA A 515 5.86 -8.56 -1.76
C ALA A 515 6.60 -7.32 -2.30
N PRO A 516 7.72 -6.90 -1.71
CA PRO A 516 8.43 -7.53 -0.59
C PRO A 516 7.91 -7.17 0.82
N PRO A 517 7.05 -6.13 1.03
CA PRO A 517 6.67 -5.76 2.41
C PRO A 517 5.96 -6.86 3.21
N ARG A 518 5.28 -7.81 2.55
CA ARG A 518 4.64 -8.97 3.21
C ARG A 518 5.61 -9.97 3.78
N LEU A 519 6.87 -9.99 3.34
CA LEU A 519 7.82 -10.99 3.81
C LEU A 519 7.99 -10.90 5.32
N ALA A 520 8.29 -12.04 5.94
CA ALA A 520 8.54 -12.13 7.39
C ALA A 520 9.72 -11.25 7.86
N ARG A 521 10.54 -10.78 6.94
CA ARG A 521 11.71 -9.93 7.19
C ARG A 521 11.47 -8.45 6.94
N ALA A 522 10.27 -8.10 6.53
CA ALA A 522 9.92 -6.71 6.25
C ALA A 522 9.15 -6.09 7.41
N PRO A 523 9.25 -4.78 7.61
CA PRO A 523 8.57 -4.10 8.72
C PRO A 523 7.05 -4.03 8.56
N GLY A 524 6.49 -4.61 7.52
CA GLY A 524 5.07 -4.64 7.27
C GLY A 524 4.66 -3.87 6.03
N GLY A 525 3.43 -4.07 5.63
CA GLY A 525 2.90 -3.63 4.38
C GLY A 525 1.46 -3.17 4.41
N SER A 526 0.95 -2.65 5.51
CA SER A 526 -0.36 -1.99 5.49
C SER A 526 -0.21 -0.52 5.07
N ALA A 527 -1.19 -0.05 4.31
CA ALA A 527 -1.24 1.34 3.87
C ALA A 527 -1.78 2.27 4.98
N ASN A 528 -1.29 2.08 6.22
CA ASN A 528 -1.77 2.79 7.40
C ASN A 528 -1.50 4.31 7.38
N TYR A 529 -0.79 4.81 6.38
CA TYR A 529 -0.53 6.23 6.23
C TYR A 529 -1.74 7.09 5.80
N THR A 530 -2.90 6.50 5.54
CA THR A 530 -4.13 7.25 5.28
C THR A 530 -5.18 7.10 6.39
N ILE A 531 -4.85 6.45 7.50
CA ILE A 531 -5.83 6.16 8.56
C ILE A 531 -6.20 7.43 9.33
N ALA A 532 -5.22 8.17 9.83
CA ALA A 532 -5.47 9.38 10.59
C ALA A 532 -6.13 10.46 9.73
N ASP A 533 -5.69 10.60 8.48
CA ASP A 533 -6.28 11.44 7.48
C ASP A 533 -7.75 11.08 7.20
N SER A 534 -8.05 9.80 6.94
CA SER A 534 -9.42 9.34 6.73
C SER A 534 -10.30 9.62 7.96
N ASN A 535 -9.77 9.37 9.16
CA ASN A 535 -10.46 9.64 10.42
C ASN A 535 -10.76 11.13 10.60
N LEU A 536 -9.82 12.02 10.25
CA LEU A 536 -10.00 13.47 10.31
C LEU A 536 -11.14 13.92 9.40
N HIS A 537 -11.28 13.30 8.24
CA HIS A 537 -12.33 13.58 7.25
C HIS A 537 -13.61 12.75 7.43
N ASN A 538 -13.77 12.07 8.55
CA ASN A 538 -14.93 11.24 8.88
C ASN A 538 -15.21 10.10 7.89
N LEU A 539 -14.15 9.58 7.26
CA LEU A 539 -14.17 8.37 6.44
C LEU A 539 -13.67 7.19 7.26
N LEU A 540 -14.50 6.16 7.42
CA LEU A 540 -14.09 4.96 8.13
C LEU A 540 -13.03 4.21 7.30
N TYR A 541 -11.84 3.99 7.87
CA TYR A 541 -10.80 3.22 7.21
C TYR A 541 -10.90 1.74 7.56
N VAL A 542 -10.90 0.88 6.55
CA VAL A 542 -10.82 -0.57 6.70
C VAL A 542 -9.70 -1.15 5.83
N GLN A 543 -9.05 -2.19 6.34
CA GLN A 543 -7.97 -2.86 5.62
C GLN A 543 -8.49 -4.11 4.91
N GLU A 544 -8.19 -4.26 3.63
CA GLU A 544 -8.31 -5.54 2.95
C GLU A 544 -7.10 -6.41 3.31
N MET A 545 -7.35 -7.46 4.07
CA MET A 545 -6.35 -8.47 4.42
C MET A 545 -6.27 -9.51 3.29
N ASP A 546 -5.63 -9.12 2.20
CA ASP A 546 -5.44 -9.99 1.03
C ASP A 546 -4.24 -10.95 1.26
N HIS A 547 -4.20 -11.55 2.45
CA HIS A 547 -3.17 -12.51 2.82
C HIS A 547 -3.54 -13.91 2.34
N ARG A 548 -2.60 -14.54 1.63
CA ARG A 548 -2.69 -15.96 1.30
C ARG A 548 -2.21 -16.79 2.48
N THR A 549 -2.76 -17.96 2.64
CA THR A 549 -2.23 -18.94 3.58
C THR A 549 -1.17 -19.83 2.90
N TRP A 550 -0.48 -20.64 3.67
CA TRP A 550 0.44 -21.66 3.13
C TRP A 550 -0.28 -22.69 2.24
N ARG A 551 -1.60 -22.84 2.38
CA ARG A 551 -2.44 -23.70 1.57
C ARG A 551 -2.61 -23.17 0.14
N THR A 552 -2.63 -21.86 -0.02
CA THR A 552 -2.85 -21.22 -1.33
C THR A 552 -1.65 -21.27 -2.26
N GLN A 553 -0.46 -21.68 -1.79
CA GLN A 553 0.71 -21.91 -2.66
C GLN A 553 0.45 -22.92 -3.78
N GLU A 554 -0.52 -23.80 -3.57
CA GLU A 554 -0.83 -24.91 -4.45
C GLU A 554 -1.88 -24.54 -5.50
N VAL A 555 -2.55 -23.41 -5.37
CA VAL A 555 -3.63 -22.95 -6.29
C VAL A 555 -3.10 -22.33 -7.57
N GLY A 556 -1.85 -22.36 -7.79
CA GLY A 556 -1.21 -22.07 -9.08
C GLY A 556 -1.57 -20.71 -9.71
N GLY A 557 -0.60 -19.98 -10.09
CA GLY A 557 -0.75 -18.83 -10.97
C GLY A 557 -0.18 -17.51 -10.49
N TRP A 558 0.08 -17.37 -9.20
CA TRP A 558 0.62 -16.13 -8.66
C TRP A 558 2.01 -16.40 -8.09
N ASN A 559 3.06 -16.12 -8.84
CA ASN A 559 4.45 -16.25 -8.40
C ASN A 559 4.82 -15.16 -7.36
N TYR A 560 4.03 -15.03 -6.29
CA TYR A 560 4.40 -14.14 -5.21
C TYR A 560 5.32 -14.85 -4.23
N THR A 561 6.47 -14.27 -4.01
CA THR A 561 7.46 -14.69 -3.02
C THR A 561 6.98 -14.52 -1.58
N ALA A 562 5.78 -13.99 -1.39
CA ALA A 562 5.22 -13.62 -0.09
C ALA A 562 4.22 -14.65 0.49
N TYR A 563 4.09 -15.82 -0.10
CA TYR A 563 3.31 -16.88 0.52
C TYR A 563 3.98 -17.34 1.80
N PRO A 564 3.24 -17.44 2.91
CA PRO A 564 3.79 -18.00 4.13
C PRO A 564 4.12 -19.49 3.95
N SER A 565 5.20 -19.92 4.56
CA SER A 565 5.65 -21.32 4.52
C SER A 565 4.82 -22.23 5.43
N GLY A 566 4.06 -21.67 6.36
CA GLY A 566 3.23 -22.38 7.32
C GLY A 566 2.46 -21.42 8.24
N PRO A 567 1.75 -21.98 9.25
CA PRO A 567 0.92 -21.20 10.17
C PRO A 567 1.68 -20.11 10.92
N ALA A 568 2.91 -20.39 11.35
CA ALA A 568 3.72 -19.42 12.12
C ALA A 568 4.05 -18.16 11.29
N GLU A 569 4.42 -18.34 10.02
CA GLU A 569 4.71 -17.20 9.13
C GLU A 569 3.42 -16.46 8.75
N PHE A 570 2.34 -17.17 8.48
CA PHE A 570 1.03 -16.57 8.25
C PHE A 570 0.59 -15.72 9.45
N ARG A 571 0.70 -16.28 10.67
CA ARG A 571 0.39 -15.54 11.90
C ARG A 571 1.24 -14.29 12.03
N SER A 572 2.55 -14.39 11.76
CA SER A 572 3.46 -13.24 11.82
C SER A 572 3.05 -12.12 10.87
N GLN A 573 2.70 -12.45 9.62
CA GLN A 573 2.25 -11.45 8.64
C GLN A 573 0.94 -10.80 9.08
N VAL A 574 -0.04 -11.59 9.46
CA VAL A 574 -1.39 -11.13 9.77
C VAL A 574 -1.43 -10.33 11.08
N ILE A 575 -0.75 -10.77 12.14
CA ILE A 575 -0.66 -10.07 13.42
C ILE A 575 0.05 -8.72 13.28
N ARG A 576 1.15 -8.67 12.50
CA ARG A 576 1.85 -7.43 12.20
C ARG A 576 0.93 -6.43 11.51
N ASP A 577 0.26 -6.86 10.44
CA ASP A 577 -0.51 -5.97 9.59
C ASP A 577 -1.84 -5.57 10.27
N ALA A 578 -2.52 -6.47 10.96
CA ALA A 578 -3.68 -6.15 11.80
C ALA A 578 -3.29 -5.19 12.94
N GLY A 579 -2.19 -5.49 13.63
CA GLY A 579 -1.67 -4.65 14.72
C GLY A 579 -1.34 -3.24 14.25
N SER A 580 -0.71 -3.09 13.07
CA SER A 580 -0.38 -1.78 12.50
C SER A 580 -1.61 -0.94 12.20
N VAL A 581 -2.65 -1.55 11.63
CA VAL A 581 -3.91 -0.87 11.29
C VAL A 581 -4.67 -0.44 12.54
N LEU A 582 -4.85 -1.35 13.49
CA LEU A 582 -5.63 -1.09 14.69
C LEU A 582 -4.93 -0.08 15.61
N ALA A 583 -3.61 -0.20 15.79
CA ALA A 583 -2.83 0.75 16.57
C ALA A 583 -2.86 2.17 15.98
N ALA A 584 -2.87 2.30 14.66
CA ALA A 584 -2.99 3.59 13.97
C ALA A 584 -4.43 4.17 13.95
N GLY A 585 -5.44 3.44 14.45
CA GLY A 585 -6.81 3.91 14.55
C GLY A 585 -7.74 3.49 13.42
N GLY A 586 -7.36 2.48 12.63
CA GLY A 586 -8.26 1.83 11.69
C GLY A 586 -9.38 1.08 12.41
N SER A 587 -10.55 0.95 11.76
CA SER A 587 -11.75 0.40 12.40
C SER A 587 -11.89 -1.12 12.25
N GLY A 588 -10.94 -1.75 11.58
CA GLY A 588 -10.92 -3.19 11.37
C GLY A 588 -10.51 -3.56 9.95
N PHE A 589 -10.92 -4.73 9.55
CA PHE A 589 -10.49 -5.32 8.28
C PHE A 589 -11.44 -6.42 7.81
N TYR A 590 -11.28 -6.79 6.55
CA TYR A 590 -11.89 -8.00 6.01
C TYR A 590 -10.84 -8.91 5.38
N TYR A 591 -11.01 -10.21 5.58
CA TYR A 591 -10.22 -11.21 4.89
C TYR A 591 -10.78 -11.44 3.49
N TYR A 592 -9.91 -11.30 2.49
CA TYR A 592 -10.28 -11.47 1.09
C TYR A 592 -9.90 -12.87 0.61
N ASP A 593 -10.92 -13.62 0.22
CA ASP A 593 -10.78 -14.95 -0.34
C ASP A 593 -11.26 -14.98 -1.79
N MET A 594 -10.33 -14.79 -2.71
CA MET A 594 -10.65 -14.62 -4.13
C MET A 594 -11.29 -15.85 -4.75
N PHE A 595 -10.85 -17.06 -4.34
CA PHE A 595 -11.28 -18.30 -4.95
C PHE A 595 -12.07 -19.22 -4.01
N GLY A 596 -12.13 -18.91 -2.73
CA GLY A 596 -12.72 -19.75 -1.69
C GLY A 596 -11.70 -20.69 -1.04
N SER A 597 -11.98 -21.05 0.20
CA SER A 597 -11.23 -22.02 1.01
C SER A 597 -9.77 -21.70 1.32
N TRP A 598 -9.31 -20.49 1.09
CA TRP A 598 -7.96 -20.09 1.48
C TRP A 598 -7.72 -20.19 2.98
N TYR A 599 -8.77 -19.96 3.75
CA TYR A 599 -8.75 -19.96 5.20
C TYR A 599 -9.34 -21.26 5.81
N HIS A 600 -9.66 -22.25 5.01
CA HIS A 600 -10.25 -23.52 5.45
C HIS A 600 -9.19 -24.43 6.09
N ASP A 601 -8.60 -23.93 7.17
CA ASP A 601 -7.59 -24.61 7.97
C ASP A 601 -7.76 -24.20 9.44
N PRO A 602 -7.80 -25.14 10.42
CA PRO A 602 -8.02 -24.82 11.82
C PRO A 602 -7.03 -23.80 12.40
N GLU A 603 -5.75 -23.86 12.02
CA GLU A 603 -4.74 -22.90 12.49
C GLU A 603 -4.94 -21.51 11.86
N ALA A 604 -5.31 -21.45 10.57
CA ALA A 604 -5.64 -20.16 9.94
C ALA A 604 -6.84 -19.51 10.62
N LEU A 605 -7.90 -20.27 10.91
CA LEU A 605 -9.10 -19.79 11.58
C LEU A 605 -8.82 -19.32 13.02
N LYS A 606 -7.93 -20.03 13.74
CA LYS A 606 -7.48 -19.58 15.06
C LYS A 606 -6.81 -18.21 15.01
N ILE A 607 -5.94 -17.99 14.04
CA ILE A 607 -5.25 -16.72 13.81
C ILE A 607 -6.25 -15.62 13.44
N ILE A 608 -7.23 -15.91 12.58
CA ILE A 608 -8.29 -14.97 12.21
C ILE A 608 -9.12 -14.57 13.44
N ARG A 609 -9.52 -15.53 14.29
CA ARG A 609 -10.23 -15.21 15.55
C ARG A 609 -9.41 -14.30 16.47
N GLU A 610 -8.09 -14.54 16.55
CA GLU A 610 -7.19 -13.68 17.34
C GLU A 610 -7.25 -12.22 16.83
N THR A 611 -7.15 -12.01 15.53
CA THR A 611 -7.19 -10.67 14.97
C THR A 611 -8.56 -10.00 15.06
N TYR A 612 -9.65 -10.74 14.94
CA TYR A 612 -11.00 -10.18 15.15
C TYR A 612 -11.22 -9.76 16.61
N ARG A 613 -10.64 -10.50 17.60
CA ARG A 613 -10.65 -10.06 18.98
C ARG A 613 -9.83 -8.78 19.17
N MET A 614 -8.69 -8.65 18.50
CA MET A 614 -7.93 -7.40 18.51
C MET A 614 -8.77 -6.22 17.98
N ALA A 615 -9.55 -6.42 16.92
CA ALA A 615 -10.43 -5.39 16.39
C ALA A 615 -11.53 -4.97 17.36
N ASP A 616 -12.20 -5.95 18.00
CA ASP A 616 -13.21 -5.67 19.03
C ASP A 616 -12.61 -4.89 20.21
N TRP A 617 -11.41 -5.28 20.65
CA TRP A 617 -10.72 -4.60 21.75
C TRP A 617 -10.35 -3.17 21.36
N ALA A 618 -9.76 -2.97 20.21
CA ALA A 618 -9.40 -1.64 19.74
C ALA A 618 -10.62 -0.72 19.63
N GLU A 619 -11.77 -1.23 19.14
CA GLU A 619 -13.01 -0.46 19.06
C GLU A 619 -13.52 -0.04 20.44
N GLN A 620 -13.39 -0.92 21.45
CA GLN A 620 -13.82 -0.62 22.81
C GLN A 620 -12.88 0.32 23.56
N LYS A 621 -11.57 0.23 23.31
CA LYS A 621 -10.52 0.89 24.13
C LYS A 621 -9.91 2.14 23.50
N ARG A 622 -10.15 2.42 22.21
CA ARG A 622 -9.49 3.53 21.47
C ARG A 622 -9.57 4.90 22.16
N ASN A 623 -10.65 5.18 22.88
CA ASN A 623 -10.84 6.46 23.57
C ASN A 623 -10.38 6.45 25.02
N GLN A 624 -9.85 5.32 25.50
CA GLN A 624 -9.46 5.11 26.91
C GLN A 624 -7.94 5.07 27.11
N VAL A 625 -7.16 5.12 26.03
CA VAL A 625 -5.70 5.05 26.05
C VAL A 625 -5.10 6.34 25.50
N PRO A 626 -3.85 6.69 25.89
CA PRO A 626 -3.19 7.87 25.38
C PRO A 626 -3.08 7.85 23.84
N ARG A 627 -3.25 9.03 23.25
CA ARG A 627 -3.02 9.25 21.82
C ARG A 627 -1.54 9.42 21.53
N THR A 628 -1.10 9.16 20.28
CA THR A 628 0.26 9.48 19.85
C THR A 628 0.52 10.99 19.91
N GLU A 629 1.77 11.36 20.22
CA GLU A 629 2.22 12.76 20.26
C GLU A 629 3.08 13.10 19.01
N PHE A 630 3.05 12.24 17.99
CA PHE A 630 3.82 12.35 16.76
C PHE A 630 2.92 12.38 15.53
N ALA A 631 3.05 13.42 14.71
CA ALA A 631 2.36 13.58 13.43
C ALA A 631 3.34 13.63 12.26
N VAL A 632 2.95 13.03 11.15
CA VAL A 632 3.63 13.08 9.86
C VAL A 632 2.71 13.73 8.84
N PHE A 633 3.22 14.67 8.08
CA PHE A 633 2.51 15.33 6.98
C PHE A 633 3.19 15.00 5.66
N MET A 634 2.40 14.49 4.72
CA MET A 634 2.87 14.12 3.37
C MET A 634 2.25 15.07 2.35
N ASP A 635 3.07 15.54 1.42
CA ASP A 635 2.59 16.34 0.30
C ASP A 635 2.29 15.42 -0.89
N GLU A 636 1.01 15.10 -1.09
CA GLU A 636 0.59 14.23 -2.20
C GLU A 636 0.36 14.96 -3.52
N ARG A 637 0.34 16.28 -3.51
CA ARG A 637 0.28 17.06 -4.74
C ARG A 637 1.51 16.87 -5.60
N ASP A 638 2.61 16.36 -5.02
CA ASP A 638 3.80 15.98 -5.76
C ASP A 638 3.49 15.09 -6.96
N ARG A 639 2.48 14.21 -6.82
CA ARG A 639 2.02 13.32 -7.89
C ARG A 639 1.26 14.02 -9.02
N LEU A 640 0.71 15.19 -8.76
CA LEU A 640 0.16 16.03 -9.82
C LEU A 640 1.27 16.65 -10.65
N HIS A 641 2.44 16.84 -10.05
CA HIS A 641 3.57 17.54 -10.60
C HIS A 641 4.60 16.65 -11.30
N GLY A 642 4.59 15.34 -11.10
CA GLY A 642 5.53 14.44 -11.75
C GLY A 642 5.37 12.98 -11.35
N GLU A 643 6.21 12.10 -11.89
CA GLU A 643 6.26 10.69 -11.49
C GLU A 643 7.38 10.45 -10.45
N GLY A 644 7.00 10.27 -9.21
CA GLY A 644 7.87 9.68 -8.19
C GLY A 644 8.93 10.61 -7.60
N ILE A 645 8.66 11.92 -7.50
CA ILE A 645 9.58 12.87 -6.87
C ILE A 645 9.65 12.62 -5.35
N ALA A 646 8.51 12.41 -4.68
CA ALA A 646 8.48 12.01 -3.29
C ALA A 646 8.22 10.51 -3.18
N ASN A 647 9.21 9.75 -2.71
CA ASN A 647 9.05 8.33 -2.51
C ASN A 647 8.60 8.05 -1.07
N GLY A 648 7.30 8.20 -0.82
CA GLY A 648 6.69 7.87 0.48
C GLY A 648 7.01 6.46 0.99
N GLY A 649 7.30 5.51 0.10
CA GLY A 649 7.65 4.14 0.47
C GLY A 649 8.91 4.01 1.33
N SER A 650 9.95 4.79 1.05
CA SER A 650 11.18 4.77 1.87
C SER A 650 10.97 5.41 3.25
N ALA A 651 10.20 6.49 3.30
CA ALA A 651 9.84 7.13 4.57
C ALA A 651 8.99 6.20 5.44
N MET A 652 8.03 5.49 4.86
CA MET A 652 7.18 4.54 5.57
C MET A 652 7.99 3.41 6.23
N LYS A 653 9.05 2.92 5.60
CA LYS A 653 9.94 1.94 6.22
C LYS A 653 10.57 2.48 7.50
N SER A 654 11.16 3.67 7.42
CA SER A 654 11.81 4.31 8.58
C SER A 654 10.82 4.62 9.70
N LEU A 655 9.62 5.10 9.34
CA LEU A 655 8.54 5.35 10.30
C LEU A 655 8.12 4.08 11.04
N ARG A 656 7.90 2.98 10.32
CA ARG A 656 7.51 1.69 10.91
C ARG A 656 8.57 1.13 11.87
N MET A 657 9.85 1.40 11.59
CA MET A 657 10.99 0.93 12.40
C MET A 657 11.44 1.94 13.46
N SER A 658 10.79 3.08 13.58
CA SER A 658 11.19 4.14 14.53
C SER A 658 10.85 3.83 16.00
N GLY A 659 10.07 2.80 16.27
CA GLY A 659 9.56 2.52 17.61
C GLY A 659 8.36 3.37 18.02
N LEU A 660 7.79 4.13 17.06
CA LEU A 660 6.65 5.03 17.23
C LEU A 660 5.54 4.69 16.24
N THR A 661 4.32 5.02 16.60
CA THR A 661 3.16 4.94 15.70
C THR A 661 2.65 6.36 15.44
N PRO A 662 3.02 7.03 14.33
CA PRO A 662 2.55 8.36 14.04
C PRO A 662 1.10 8.38 13.56
N ASP A 663 0.41 9.50 13.79
CA ASP A 663 -0.74 9.90 12.99
C ASP A 663 -0.22 10.50 11.68
N ILE A 664 -0.69 10.01 10.53
CA ILE A 664 -0.22 10.45 9.21
C ILE A 664 -1.34 11.18 8.48
N TYR A 665 -1.03 12.40 8.09
CA TYR A 665 -1.92 13.35 7.44
C TYR A 665 -1.38 13.78 6.08
N MET A 666 -2.23 14.41 5.29
CA MET A 666 -1.82 15.16 4.12
C MET A 666 -1.44 16.58 4.50
N LEU A 667 -0.61 17.22 3.70
CA LEU A 667 -0.13 18.57 4.00
C LEU A 667 -1.28 19.58 4.17
N ASP A 668 -2.36 19.43 3.40
CA ASP A 668 -3.55 20.28 3.49
C ASP A 668 -4.25 20.20 4.86
N ASP A 669 -4.11 19.08 5.56
CA ASP A 669 -4.76 18.88 6.86
C ASP A 669 -4.18 19.79 7.96
N ILE A 670 -3.02 20.41 7.74
CA ILE A 670 -2.49 21.39 8.70
C ILE A 670 -3.45 22.59 8.89
N LEU A 671 -4.27 22.87 7.87
CA LEU A 671 -5.29 23.92 7.91
C LEU A 671 -6.58 23.47 8.61
N ASN A 672 -6.76 22.18 8.87
CA ASN A 672 -7.98 21.69 9.49
C ASN A 672 -8.04 22.15 10.96
N PRO A 673 -9.16 22.78 11.39
CA PRO A 673 -9.29 23.23 12.77
C PRO A 673 -9.44 22.08 13.78
N GLU A 674 -9.83 20.88 13.33
CA GLU A 674 -9.96 19.70 14.18
C GLU A 674 -8.65 18.90 14.30
N LEU A 675 -7.57 19.35 13.63
CA LEU A 675 -6.27 18.70 13.73
C LEU A 675 -5.76 18.76 15.18
N PRO A 676 -5.42 17.63 15.81
CA PRO A 676 -4.88 17.63 17.16
C PRO A 676 -3.50 18.28 17.25
N GLU A 677 -3.12 18.67 18.45
CA GLU A 677 -1.75 19.12 18.72
C GLU A 677 -0.81 17.94 18.95
N TYR A 678 0.42 18.09 18.50
CA TYR A 678 1.50 17.11 18.64
C TYR A 678 2.75 17.78 19.21
N LYS A 679 3.75 16.96 19.60
CA LYS A 679 5.06 17.44 20.06
C LYS A 679 6.14 17.25 19.00
N LEU A 680 6.00 16.21 18.17
CA LEU A 680 6.88 15.96 17.04
C LEU A 680 6.06 16.06 15.74
N TYR A 681 6.54 16.89 14.81
CA TYR A 681 5.96 17.07 13.49
C TYR A 681 7.02 16.76 12.44
N LEU A 682 6.74 15.79 11.57
CA LEU A 682 7.56 15.48 10.40
C LEU A 682 6.82 15.90 9.14
N PHE A 683 7.35 16.89 8.41
CA PHE A 683 6.89 17.27 7.08
C PHE A 683 7.76 16.57 6.04
N PHE A 684 7.15 15.66 5.29
CA PHE A 684 7.85 14.87 4.30
C PHE A 684 7.65 15.44 2.91
N SER A 685 8.73 15.98 2.33
CA SER A 685 8.76 16.63 1.01
C SER A 685 7.61 17.64 0.80
N PRO A 686 7.46 18.68 1.61
CA PRO A 686 6.38 19.68 1.48
C PRO A 686 6.65 20.62 0.29
N MET A 687 6.67 20.04 -0.93
CA MET A 687 7.09 20.72 -2.16
C MET A 687 6.14 21.81 -2.58
N THR A 688 4.82 21.59 -2.37
CA THR A 688 3.77 22.49 -2.85
C THR A 688 3.17 23.34 -1.75
N ILE A 689 3.89 23.52 -0.64
CA ILE A 689 3.42 24.29 0.53
C ILE A 689 2.91 25.68 0.12
N THR A 690 1.71 26.05 0.58
CA THR A 690 1.14 27.38 0.38
C THR A 690 1.56 28.34 1.49
N ARG A 691 1.29 29.64 1.32
CA ARG A 691 1.55 30.65 2.37
C ARG A 691 0.70 30.40 3.62
N GLU A 692 -0.55 30.02 3.42
CA GLU A 692 -1.49 29.69 4.50
C GLU A 692 -1.00 28.45 5.28
N GLN A 693 -0.57 27.42 4.57
CA GLN A 693 0.00 26.23 5.20
C GLN A 693 1.29 26.53 5.96
N LEU A 694 2.20 27.32 5.38
CA LEU A 694 3.41 27.74 6.08
C LEU A 694 3.09 28.48 7.37
N ASN A 695 2.17 29.45 7.32
CA ASN A 695 1.74 30.19 8.51
C ASN A 695 1.13 29.26 9.57
N ALA A 696 0.27 28.32 9.15
CA ALA A 696 -0.31 27.34 10.06
C ALA A 696 0.75 26.41 10.67
N ILE A 697 1.78 26.03 9.93
CA ILE A 697 2.91 25.23 10.46
C ILE A 697 3.70 26.04 11.49
N LEU A 698 4.00 27.30 11.19
CA LEU A 698 4.73 28.18 12.12
C LEU A 698 3.94 28.40 13.42
N GLU A 699 2.64 28.54 13.34
CA GLU A 699 1.75 28.76 14.48
C GLU A 699 1.53 27.47 15.29
N LYS A 700 1.12 26.37 14.63
CA LYS A 700 0.68 25.13 15.29
C LYS A 700 1.82 24.20 15.63
N ALA A 701 2.86 24.11 14.78
CA ALA A 701 3.91 23.09 14.89
C ALA A 701 5.25 23.68 15.36
N TYR A 702 5.68 24.84 14.85
CA TYR A 702 6.97 25.44 15.20
C TYR A 702 6.87 26.34 16.43
N ARG A 703 6.57 25.74 17.57
CA ARG A 703 6.36 26.38 18.87
C ARG A 703 7.36 25.86 19.91
N LYS A 704 7.41 26.48 21.07
CA LYS A 704 8.22 26.00 22.20
C LYS A 704 7.75 24.59 22.59
N ASP A 705 8.68 23.77 23.00
CA ASP A 705 8.46 22.38 23.41
C ASP A 705 7.92 21.45 22.32
N ALA A 706 8.05 21.86 21.06
CA ALA A 706 7.79 21.01 19.92
C ALA A 706 9.03 20.90 19.01
N VAL A 707 9.15 19.78 18.31
CA VAL A 707 10.19 19.55 17.31
C VAL A 707 9.55 19.47 15.93
N VAL A 708 10.06 20.26 15.01
CA VAL A 708 9.71 20.21 13.59
C VAL A 708 10.85 19.57 12.83
N MET A 709 10.54 18.55 12.04
CA MET A 709 11.45 17.93 11.12
C MET A 709 10.93 18.12 9.69
N ILE A 710 11.75 18.66 8.81
CA ILE A 710 11.46 18.78 7.38
C ILE A 710 12.46 17.90 6.64
N ALA A 711 11.95 16.88 5.95
CA ALA A 711 12.74 15.94 5.18
C ALA A 711 12.35 16.01 3.70
N GLY A 712 13.26 16.48 2.87
CA GLY A 712 13.05 16.70 1.44
C GLY A 712 12.88 18.18 1.07
N PRO A 713 12.67 18.46 -0.23
CA PRO A 713 12.49 19.82 -0.73
C PRO A 713 11.20 20.43 -0.18
N ALA A 714 11.27 21.69 0.22
CA ALA A 714 10.15 22.43 0.75
C ALA A 714 9.88 23.67 -0.12
N GLY A 715 8.66 23.90 -0.58
CA GLY A 715 8.26 25.09 -1.33
C GLY A 715 8.86 25.24 -2.72
N VAL A 716 9.45 24.21 -3.27
CA VAL A 716 10.09 24.23 -4.61
C VAL A 716 9.09 24.28 -5.76
N CYS A 717 7.83 23.98 -5.47
CA CYS A 717 6.68 24.16 -6.35
C CYS A 717 5.68 25.13 -5.71
N GLY A 718 4.75 25.65 -6.49
CA GLY A 718 3.70 26.54 -5.96
C GLY A 718 4.17 27.99 -5.76
N PRO A 719 3.68 28.70 -4.72
CA PRO A 719 3.85 30.14 -4.61
C PRO A 719 5.27 30.59 -4.25
N PHE A 720 6.10 29.71 -3.73
CA PHE A 720 7.47 30.04 -3.30
C PHE A 720 8.53 29.76 -4.36
N ARG A 721 8.41 28.62 -5.07
CA ARG A 721 9.34 28.17 -6.14
C ARG A 721 10.79 28.04 -5.71
N SER A 722 11.02 28.02 -4.42
CA SER A 722 12.32 27.99 -3.78
C SER A 722 12.16 27.51 -2.35
N ALA A 723 13.11 26.74 -1.87
CA ALA A 723 13.12 26.32 -0.47
C ALA A 723 13.57 27.46 0.47
N GLU A 724 14.29 28.45 -0.05
CA GLU A 724 14.87 29.55 0.75
C GLU A 724 13.81 30.33 1.54
N PRO A 725 12.71 30.85 0.94
CA PRO A 725 11.71 31.60 1.70
C PRO A 725 11.02 30.78 2.78
N VAL A 726 10.79 29.48 2.49
CA VAL A 726 10.14 28.57 3.44
C VAL A 726 11.04 28.34 4.64
N LEU A 727 12.31 27.96 4.42
CA LEU A 727 13.22 27.65 5.52
C LEU A 727 13.68 28.88 6.29
N LYS A 728 13.77 30.02 5.62
CA LYS A 728 14.01 31.32 6.28
C LYS A 728 12.91 31.66 7.29
N ALA A 729 11.66 31.27 7.03
CA ALA A 729 10.57 31.48 7.99
C ALA A 729 10.76 30.67 9.28
N PHE A 730 11.50 29.55 9.22
CA PHE A 730 11.96 28.80 10.39
C PHE A 730 13.30 29.31 10.95
N GLY A 731 13.83 30.37 10.40
CA GLY A 731 15.12 30.96 10.81
C GLY A 731 16.34 30.23 10.25
N LEU A 732 16.22 29.31 9.33
CA LEU A 732 17.33 28.58 8.71
C LEU A 732 17.74 29.25 7.39
N GLN A 733 19.05 29.54 7.25
CA GLN A 733 19.59 30.13 6.04
C GLN A 733 20.07 29.07 5.07
N ILE A 734 19.56 29.11 3.84
CA ILE A 734 19.96 28.25 2.74
C ILE A 734 20.10 29.05 1.45
N GLN A 735 20.68 28.42 0.44
CA GLN A 735 20.67 28.85 -0.96
C GLN A 735 20.18 27.70 -1.83
N ASP A 736 19.32 27.99 -2.79
CA ASP A 736 18.94 27.01 -3.78
C ASP A 736 20.17 26.65 -4.64
N SER A 737 20.42 25.37 -4.82
CA SER A 737 21.51 24.88 -5.64
C SER A 737 20.98 24.26 -6.91
N MET A 738 21.50 24.71 -8.05
CA MET A 738 21.18 24.12 -9.37
C MET A 738 21.96 22.84 -9.65
N LYS A 739 22.95 22.50 -8.84
CA LYS A 739 23.73 21.26 -9.02
C LYS A 739 23.10 20.12 -8.22
N PRO A 740 22.77 18.99 -8.85
CA PRO A 740 22.32 17.82 -8.10
C PRO A 740 23.45 17.34 -7.20
N PHE A 741 23.21 17.36 -5.89
CA PHE A 741 24.06 16.69 -4.92
C PHE A 741 23.90 15.16 -5.00
N SER A 742 24.78 14.43 -4.33
CA SER A 742 24.56 13.03 -4.03
C SER A 742 23.19 12.86 -3.37
N ASN A 743 22.50 11.76 -3.68
CA ASN A 743 21.22 11.42 -3.00
C ASN A 743 21.44 10.78 -1.61
N VAL A 744 22.61 10.90 -1.04
CA VAL A 744 22.98 10.26 0.21
C VAL A 744 23.66 11.25 1.12
N VAL A 745 23.17 11.30 2.35
CA VAL A 745 23.78 12.05 3.45
C VAL A 745 24.42 11.05 4.40
N ALA A 746 25.69 11.21 4.70
CA ALA A 746 26.40 10.46 5.74
C ALA A 746 26.31 11.23 7.05
N PHE A 747 26.03 10.52 8.16
CA PHE A 747 26.14 11.12 9.50
C PHE A 747 27.59 11.56 9.78
N ASP A 748 27.75 12.68 10.44
CA ASP A 748 29.07 13.15 10.88
C ASP A 748 29.37 12.55 12.26
N GLU A 749 30.15 11.48 12.29
CA GLU A 749 30.46 10.73 13.50
C GLU A 749 31.30 11.54 14.52
N THR A 750 31.88 12.66 14.09
CA THR A 750 32.63 13.58 14.96
C THR A 750 31.74 14.48 15.79
N VAL A 751 30.47 14.63 15.40
CA VAL A 751 29.50 15.48 16.09
C VAL A 751 28.76 14.68 17.15
N LYS A 752 28.88 15.07 18.39
CA LYS A 752 28.15 14.50 19.52
C LYS A 752 26.89 15.33 19.77
N ASP A 753 25.76 14.88 19.27
CA ASP A 753 24.45 15.49 19.50
C ASP A 753 23.45 14.38 19.87
N PRO A 754 22.52 14.60 20.81
CA PRO A 754 21.49 13.62 21.17
C PRO A 754 20.70 13.09 19.96
N LEU A 755 20.51 13.90 18.93
CA LEU A 755 19.80 13.50 17.70
C LEU A 755 20.56 12.45 16.88
N THR A 756 21.89 12.41 17.00
CA THR A 756 22.73 11.43 16.27
C THR A 756 23.13 10.24 17.13
N GLU A 757 22.68 10.18 18.37
CA GLU A 757 22.98 9.04 19.24
C GLU A 757 22.50 7.72 18.61
N ARG A 758 23.39 6.73 18.49
CA ARG A 758 23.16 5.45 17.81
C ARG A 758 22.78 5.56 16.33
N CYS A 759 22.83 6.74 15.74
CA CYS A 759 22.69 6.88 14.30
C CYS A 759 24.03 6.48 13.65
N THR A 760 24.00 5.43 12.86
CA THR A 760 25.18 4.94 12.12
C THR A 760 24.89 5.00 10.61
N GLY A 761 25.96 5.18 9.82
CA GLY A 761 25.88 5.07 8.37
C GLY A 761 25.28 6.28 7.68
N ARG A 762 24.27 6.08 6.84
CA ARG A 762 23.85 7.06 5.85
C ARG A 762 22.34 7.20 5.80
N LEU A 763 21.86 8.40 5.58
CA LEU A 763 20.47 8.64 5.21
C LEU A 763 20.24 8.19 3.77
N GLY A 764 19.11 7.52 3.56
CA GLY A 764 18.77 6.70 2.43
C GLY A 764 18.91 7.25 1.04
N THR A 765 18.70 6.40 0.07
CA THR A 765 18.52 6.75 -1.34
C THR A 765 17.08 6.79 -1.71
N LEU A 766 16.81 7.54 -2.76
CA LEU A 766 15.63 7.38 -3.59
C LEU A 766 15.51 5.95 -4.10
N GLY A 767 14.29 5.47 -4.23
CA GLY A 767 14.02 4.14 -4.72
C GLY A 767 14.76 3.84 -6.03
N VAL A 768 15.35 2.67 -6.10
CA VAL A 768 16.03 2.18 -7.28
C VAL A 768 14.98 1.64 -8.24
N THR A 769 14.83 2.27 -9.38
CA THR A 769 14.04 1.73 -10.49
C THR A 769 14.97 1.06 -11.47
N ILE A 770 14.72 -0.21 -11.77
CA ILE A 770 15.49 -0.93 -12.80
C ILE A 770 14.69 -0.88 -14.08
N ARG A 771 15.29 -0.30 -15.10
CA ARG A 771 14.81 -0.38 -16.48
C ARG A 771 15.70 -1.36 -17.24
N LYS A 772 15.13 -2.48 -17.66
CA LYS A 772 15.82 -3.57 -18.37
C LYS A 772 17.07 -4.03 -17.62
N ASP A 773 18.25 -3.60 -17.99
CA ASP A 773 19.51 -4.00 -17.37
C ASP A 773 20.22 -2.84 -16.64
N ASP A 774 19.55 -1.71 -16.46
CA ASP A 774 20.13 -0.51 -15.87
C ASP A 774 19.37 -0.05 -14.61
N VAL A 775 20.12 0.51 -13.66
CA VAL A 775 19.59 1.11 -12.44
C VAL A 775 19.39 2.59 -12.71
N ALA A 776 18.14 3.01 -12.92
CA ALA A 776 17.82 4.42 -12.97
C ALA A 776 17.74 4.98 -11.55
N TRP A 777 18.61 5.93 -11.25
CA TRP A 777 18.59 6.70 -10.01
C TRP A 777 17.62 7.86 -10.18
N LEU A 778 16.68 7.98 -9.26
CA LEU A 778 15.96 9.25 -9.10
C LEU A 778 16.98 10.27 -8.59
N ARG A 779 17.37 11.18 -9.45
CA ARG A 779 18.22 12.32 -9.07
C ARG A 779 17.36 13.31 -8.30
N ASN A 780 17.85 13.83 -7.19
CA ASN A 780 17.22 14.95 -6.53
C ASN A 780 17.53 16.23 -7.35
N PRO A 781 16.56 16.77 -8.11
CA PRO A 781 16.78 18.00 -8.87
C PRO A 781 16.80 19.25 -7.95
N PHE A 782 16.44 19.10 -6.69
CA PHE A 782 16.17 20.18 -5.75
C PHE A 782 17.20 20.24 -4.62
N GLY A 783 18.48 20.18 -4.94
CA GLY A 783 19.54 20.35 -3.94
C GLY A 783 19.51 21.75 -3.33
N ALA A 784 19.48 21.85 -2.01
CA ALA A 784 19.66 23.09 -1.29
C ALA A 784 21.03 23.10 -0.58
N LYS A 785 21.74 24.20 -0.67
CA LYS A 785 22.98 24.44 0.07
C LYS A 785 22.66 25.12 1.40
N ILE A 786 22.94 24.46 2.51
CA ILE A 786 22.74 25.04 3.83
C ILE A 786 23.90 25.96 4.14
N THR A 787 23.62 27.24 4.39
CA THR A 787 24.61 28.32 4.62
C THR A 787 24.56 28.88 6.04
N ASP A 788 23.65 28.40 6.87
CA ASP A 788 23.45 28.86 8.24
C ASP A 788 24.59 28.44 9.16
N ALA A 789 25.41 29.39 9.57
CA ALA A 789 26.55 29.16 10.47
C ALA A 789 26.12 28.80 11.92
N ALA A 790 24.88 29.12 12.30
CA ALA A 790 24.35 28.81 13.62
C ALA A 790 23.67 27.43 13.69
N ALA A 791 23.51 26.76 12.57
CA ALA A 791 22.97 25.40 12.53
C ALA A 791 24.07 24.38 12.80
N ILE A 792 23.77 23.38 13.65
CA ILE A 792 24.68 22.26 13.93
C ILE A 792 24.58 21.26 12.78
N VAL A 793 25.69 20.93 12.16
CA VAL A 793 25.77 19.98 11.04
C VAL A 793 25.83 18.57 11.62
N LEU A 794 24.76 17.81 11.44
CA LEU A 794 24.65 16.40 11.90
C LEU A 794 25.08 15.40 10.84
N GLY A 795 25.10 15.82 9.57
CA GLY A 795 25.47 14.96 8.45
C GLY A 795 25.80 15.78 7.21
N ARG A 796 26.60 15.18 6.32
CA ARG A 796 27.10 15.80 5.10
C ARG A 796 26.72 14.98 3.88
N TRP A 797 26.56 15.66 2.74
CA TRP A 797 26.40 14.98 1.48
C TRP A 797 27.60 14.09 1.18
N LEU A 798 27.33 12.83 0.85
CA LEU A 798 28.38 11.83 0.64
C LEU A 798 29.40 12.27 -0.39
N GLY A 799 30.69 12.23 -0.01
CA GLY A 799 31.79 12.65 -0.86
C GLY A 799 31.99 14.16 -0.97
N THR A 800 31.35 14.94 -0.11
CA THR A 800 31.50 16.41 -0.05
C THR A 800 31.68 16.88 1.40
N SER A 801 32.06 18.14 1.56
CA SER A 801 32.05 18.82 2.87
C SER A 801 30.72 19.56 3.14
N GLU A 802 29.80 19.56 2.18
CA GLU A 802 28.55 20.36 2.26
C GLU A 802 27.57 19.73 3.26
N PRO A 803 26.93 20.52 4.12
CA PRO A 803 25.90 20.06 5.04
C PRO A 803 24.72 19.42 4.31
N GLY A 804 24.28 18.27 4.78
CA GLY A 804 23.12 17.55 4.23
C GLY A 804 22.05 17.20 5.27
N LEU A 805 22.39 17.32 6.56
CA LEU A 805 21.45 17.21 7.67
C LEU A 805 21.90 18.19 8.76
N VAL A 806 21.00 19.00 9.22
CA VAL A 806 21.29 19.99 10.26
C VAL A 806 20.18 20.05 11.31
N VAL A 807 20.54 20.53 12.50
CA VAL A 807 19.59 20.96 13.52
C VAL A 807 19.82 22.41 13.87
N LYS A 808 18.76 23.16 14.00
CA LYS A 808 18.74 24.52 14.53
C LYS A 808 17.87 24.61 15.75
N ARG A 809 18.46 25.00 16.88
CA ARG A 809 17.77 25.24 18.14
C ARG A 809 17.80 26.74 18.42
N SER A 810 16.64 27.34 18.58
CA SER A 810 16.50 28.79 18.83
C SER A 810 15.23 29.08 19.64
N GLU A 811 15.37 29.83 20.71
CA GLU A 811 14.25 30.27 21.55
C GLU A 811 13.33 29.14 22.07
N GLY A 812 13.90 27.97 22.34
CA GLY A 812 13.15 26.78 22.79
C GLY A 812 12.42 26.04 21.66
N ARG A 813 12.68 26.38 20.41
CA ARG A 813 12.18 25.72 19.19
C ARG A 813 13.28 24.89 18.55
N THR A 814 12.93 23.75 18.01
CA THR A 814 13.87 22.88 17.31
C THR A 814 13.40 22.60 15.89
N LEU A 815 14.25 22.92 14.91
CA LEU A 815 14.10 22.52 13.51
C LEU A 815 15.18 21.51 13.14
N ILE A 816 14.79 20.37 12.62
CA ILE A 816 15.66 19.38 11.97
C ILE A 816 15.39 19.48 10.46
N TYR A 817 16.42 19.65 9.65
CA TYR A 817 16.27 19.79 8.21
C TYR A 817 17.25 18.92 7.42
N THR A 818 16.73 18.23 6.43
CA THR A 818 17.51 17.58 5.39
C THR A 818 16.86 17.77 4.03
N PRO A 819 17.55 18.30 3.02
CA PRO A 819 17.02 18.43 1.66
C PRO A 819 16.93 17.09 0.91
N GLN A 820 17.27 15.99 1.56
CA GLN A 820 17.27 14.65 0.98
C GLN A 820 15.84 14.05 0.92
N ILE A 821 15.40 13.64 -0.28
CA ILE A 821 14.00 13.29 -0.58
C ILE A 821 13.55 11.96 0.07
N ALA A 822 14.42 10.99 0.27
CA ALA A 822 13.99 9.62 0.56
C ALA A 822 14.38 9.12 1.95
N GLY A 823 14.95 9.91 2.81
CA GLY A 823 15.56 9.28 3.93
C GLY A 823 15.55 10.02 5.23
N VAL A 824 14.63 9.67 6.06
CA VAL A 824 14.82 9.82 7.49
C VAL A 824 15.22 8.47 8.06
N SER A 825 16.26 8.46 8.90
CA SER A 825 16.65 7.28 9.66
C SER A 825 15.61 6.98 10.74
N ALA A 826 15.28 5.71 10.94
CA ALA A 826 14.39 5.28 12.03
C ALA A 826 14.94 5.74 13.40
N GLN A 827 16.25 5.64 13.61
CA GLN A 827 16.91 6.08 14.84
C GLN A 827 16.84 7.61 15.01
N LEU A 828 17.01 8.38 13.94
CA LEU A 828 16.89 9.84 13.99
C LEU A 828 15.46 10.27 14.39
N ILE A 829 14.43 9.59 13.87
CA ILE A 829 13.04 9.83 14.26
C ILE A 829 12.83 9.52 15.75
N ASN A 830 13.36 8.39 16.23
CA ASN A 830 13.29 7.99 17.64
C ASN A 830 13.97 9.03 18.55
N ASN A 831 15.14 9.52 18.16
CA ASN A 831 15.87 10.55 18.89
C ASN A 831 15.13 11.91 18.85
N ALA A 832 14.55 12.29 17.70
CA ALA A 832 13.73 13.50 17.58
C ALA A 832 12.49 13.45 18.50
N ALA A 833 11.91 12.27 18.68
CA ALA A 833 10.82 12.08 19.65
C ALA A 833 11.31 12.30 21.09
N LYS A 834 12.48 11.79 21.45
CA LYS A 834 13.10 12.04 22.76
C LYS A 834 13.41 13.52 22.98
N GLU A 835 13.93 14.21 21.95
CA GLU A 835 14.15 15.67 21.94
C GLU A 835 12.84 16.44 22.19
N ALA A 836 11.72 15.98 21.62
CA ALA A 836 10.37 16.54 21.83
C ALA A 836 9.75 16.14 23.19
N GLY A 837 10.49 15.47 24.09
CA GLY A 837 9.97 15.00 25.38
C GLY A 837 8.94 13.88 25.25
N ILE A 838 8.92 13.17 24.13
CA ILE A 838 8.11 11.96 23.92
C ILE A 838 8.91 10.77 24.44
N LEU A 839 8.24 9.89 25.22
CA LEU A 839 8.79 8.56 25.51
C LEU A 839 8.45 7.64 24.34
N PRO A 840 9.42 7.27 23.46
CA PRO A 840 9.13 6.30 22.44
C PRO A 840 8.68 4.97 23.06
N PRO A 841 7.59 4.37 22.59
CA PRO A 841 7.16 3.06 23.08
C PRO A 841 8.23 1.98 22.96
N SER A 842 9.11 2.06 21.97
CA SER A 842 10.23 1.14 21.79
C SER A 842 11.44 1.86 21.19
N GLU A 843 12.61 1.25 21.31
CA GLU A 843 13.79 1.65 20.55
C GLU A 843 13.58 1.39 19.06
N ALA A 844 14.31 2.12 18.23
CA ALA A 844 14.31 1.91 16.78
C ALA A 844 14.92 0.56 16.37
N GLY A 845 14.58 0.06 15.18
CA GLY A 845 15.12 -1.17 14.61
C GLY A 845 14.11 -2.29 14.38
N ASN A 846 13.05 -2.36 15.19
CA ASN A 846 11.94 -3.29 15.01
C ASN A 846 10.70 -2.54 14.50
N ALA A 847 9.79 -3.24 13.82
CA ALA A 847 8.48 -2.65 13.51
C ALA A 847 7.57 -2.78 14.74
N VAL A 848 7.25 -1.63 15.35
CA VAL A 848 6.44 -1.56 16.57
C VAL A 848 5.28 -0.60 16.38
N TYR A 849 4.10 -1.05 16.79
CA TYR A 849 2.84 -0.33 16.64
C TYR A 849 2.12 -0.30 17.99
N VAL A 850 1.93 0.88 18.55
CA VAL A 850 1.29 1.07 19.87
C VAL A 850 0.24 2.16 19.78
N GLY A 851 -0.99 1.83 20.09
CA GLY A 851 -2.12 2.75 20.09
C GLY A 851 -3.45 2.02 20.21
N ASN A 852 -4.50 2.71 20.57
CA ASN A 852 -5.88 2.21 20.61
C ASN A 852 -6.07 0.89 21.41
N GLY A 853 -5.25 0.67 22.44
CA GLY A 853 -5.29 -0.56 23.23
C GLY A 853 -4.59 -1.76 22.62
N ILE A 854 -3.86 -1.57 21.50
CA ILE A 854 -3.08 -2.60 20.79
C ILE A 854 -1.60 -2.23 20.86
N ALA A 855 -0.79 -3.18 21.33
CA ALA A 855 0.67 -3.11 21.22
C ALA A 855 1.16 -4.32 20.41
N ALA A 856 1.63 -4.09 19.21
CA ALA A 856 2.10 -5.12 18.30
C ALA A 856 3.55 -4.85 17.90
N GLY A 857 4.35 -5.91 17.79
CA GLY A 857 5.74 -5.81 17.37
C GLY A 857 6.10 -6.93 16.42
N HIS A 858 6.88 -6.60 15.40
CA HIS A 858 7.53 -7.53 14.49
C HIS A 858 9.03 -7.42 14.67
N ARG A 859 9.66 -8.51 15.13
CA ARG A 859 11.08 -8.50 15.48
C ARG A 859 11.94 -8.61 14.22
N LEU A 860 12.77 -7.61 14.00
CA LEU A 860 13.77 -7.55 12.92
C LEU A 860 15.20 -7.54 13.46
N ALA A 861 15.38 -7.00 14.65
CA ALA A 861 16.69 -6.82 15.30
C ALA A 861 16.66 -7.31 16.76
N ASP A 862 16.87 -6.41 17.71
CA ASP A 862 16.90 -6.70 19.14
C ASP A 862 15.55 -7.17 19.69
N PRO A 863 15.51 -7.79 20.87
CA PRO A 863 14.26 -8.10 21.56
C PRO A 863 13.36 -6.87 21.71
N ILE A 864 12.06 -7.05 21.46
CA ILE A 864 11.11 -5.94 21.53
C ILE A 864 10.68 -5.72 22.97
N VAL A 865 10.91 -4.52 23.46
CA VAL A 865 10.41 -4.04 24.75
C VAL A 865 9.53 -2.83 24.50
N ILE A 866 8.28 -2.88 24.97
CA ILE A 866 7.32 -1.78 24.83
C ILE A 866 7.14 -1.11 26.20
N ARG A 867 7.28 0.21 26.23
CA ARG A 867 7.21 1.05 27.45
C ARG A 867 6.02 2.00 27.39
N PHE A 868 5.45 2.23 28.54
CA PHE A 868 4.31 3.12 28.77
C PHE A 868 4.65 4.14 29.88
N ARG A 869 4.05 5.32 29.80
CA ARG A 869 4.19 6.34 30.87
C ARG A 869 3.43 5.99 32.14
N GLU A 870 2.40 5.18 32.01
CA GLU A 870 1.46 4.79 33.08
C GLU A 870 1.45 3.26 33.24
N ASP A 871 0.93 2.80 34.39
CA ASP A 871 0.71 1.37 34.57
C ASP A 871 -0.45 0.88 33.71
N MET A 872 -0.21 -0.18 32.96
CA MET A 872 -1.17 -0.83 32.06
C MET A 872 -1.48 -2.24 32.54
N ASN A 873 -2.67 -2.71 32.26
CA ASN A 873 -3.02 -4.14 32.27
C ASN A 873 -2.83 -4.69 30.87
N PHE A 874 -2.25 -5.87 30.77
CA PHE A 874 -1.98 -6.56 29.52
C PHE A 874 -2.81 -7.83 29.40
N TYR A 875 -3.28 -8.14 28.18
CA TYR A 875 -4.10 -9.29 27.90
C TYR A 875 -3.61 -10.02 26.63
N ASP A 876 -3.71 -11.34 26.64
CA ASP A 876 -3.37 -12.17 25.48
C ASP A 876 -4.47 -12.04 24.41
N PRO A 877 -4.14 -11.66 23.16
CA PRO A 877 -5.16 -11.52 22.12
C PRO A 877 -5.76 -12.86 21.67
N ALA A 878 -5.08 -14.00 21.89
CA ALA A 878 -5.61 -15.31 21.52
C ALA A 878 -6.65 -15.83 22.53
N THR A 879 -6.50 -15.54 23.81
CA THR A 879 -7.42 -16.01 24.88
C THR A 879 -8.31 -14.90 25.44
N GLY A 880 -7.83 -13.64 25.45
CA GLY A 880 -8.46 -12.52 26.13
C GLY A 880 -8.15 -12.48 27.64
N GLU A 881 -7.31 -13.38 28.13
CA GLU A 881 -6.95 -13.46 29.54
C GLU A 881 -5.86 -12.44 29.90
N LYS A 882 -5.89 -11.96 31.15
CA LYS A 882 -4.89 -11.04 31.65
C LYS A 882 -3.53 -11.75 31.75
N SER A 883 -2.53 -11.21 31.04
CA SER A 883 -1.17 -11.75 30.99
C SER A 883 -0.18 -11.02 31.91
N GLY A 884 -0.56 -9.85 32.43
CA GLY A 884 0.32 -9.07 33.31
C GLY A 884 -0.15 -7.64 33.52
N SER A 885 0.68 -6.84 34.21
CA SER A 885 0.48 -5.41 34.39
C SER A 885 1.82 -4.72 34.64
N GLY A 886 1.90 -3.42 34.38
CA GLY A 886 3.10 -2.60 34.58
C GLY A 886 3.29 -1.55 33.52
N ARG A 887 4.45 -0.90 33.56
CA ARG A 887 4.85 0.14 32.61
C ARG A 887 5.70 -0.38 31.45
N GLU A 888 6.01 -1.64 31.45
CA GLU A 888 6.83 -2.28 30.42
C GLU A 888 6.32 -3.68 30.13
N ILE A 889 6.37 -4.09 28.87
CA ILE A 889 6.14 -5.46 28.47
C ILE A 889 7.14 -5.89 27.39
N ARG A 890 7.71 -7.07 27.57
CA ARG A 890 8.55 -7.72 26.56
C ARG A 890 7.70 -8.60 25.66
N LEU A 891 7.79 -8.39 24.34
CA LEU A 891 7.18 -9.27 23.36
C LEU A 891 8.16 -10.42 23.04
N ASP A 892 7.83 -11.61 23.53
CA ASP A 892 8.65 -12.79 23.29
C ASP A 892 8.38 -13.35 21.90
N CYS A 893 9.25 -13.02 20.95
CA CYS A 893 9.21 -13.48 19.57
C CYS A 893 10.61 -13.61 18.99
N LYS A 894 10.78 -14.53 18.06
CA LYS A 894 12.03 -14.73 17.31
C LYS A 894 12.15 -13.68 16.21
N PRO A 895 13.37 -13.43 15.67
CA PRO A 895 13.54 -12.61 14.48
C PRO A 895 12.66 -13.11 13.33
N GLY A 896 11.90 -12.18 12.69
CA GLY A 896 10.94 -12.50 11.65
C GLY A 896 9.54 -12.90 12.17
N GLU A 897 9.33 -12.94 13.48
CA GLU A 897 8.02 -13.21 14.08
C GLU A 897 7.36 -11.95 14.63
N SER A 898 6.04 -11.98 14.68
CA SER A 898 5.22 -10.92 15.28
C SER A 898 4.49 -11.41 16.51
N ARG A 899 4.34 -10.50 17.47
CA ARG A 899 3.50 -10.67 18.65
C ARG A 899 2.66 -9.42 18.86
N ALA A 900 1.48 -9.62 19.45
CA ALA A 900 0.64 -8.53 19.93
C ALA A 900 0.19 -8.80 21.37
N VAL A 901 -0.11 -7.73 22.09
CA VAL A 901 -0.79 -7.71 23.35
C VAL A 901 -1.91 -6.68 23.29
N LEU A 902 -3.00 -6.96 23.95
CA LEU A 902 -4.05 -5.98 24.21
C LEU A 902 -3.70 -5.26 25.51
N TYR A 903 -4.00 -3.96 25.60
CA TYR A 903 -3.73 -3.23 26.82
C TYR A 903 -4.81 -2.18 27.13
N GLU A 904 -4.94 -1.86 28.43
CA GLU A 904 -5.75 -0.76 28.97
C GLU A 904 -5.08 -0.13 30.18
N ARG A 905 -5.49 1.07 30.56
CA ARG A 905 -5.00 1.69 31.79
C ARG A 905 -5.34 0.84 33.00
N ALA A 906 -4.36 0.62 33.88
CA ALA A 906 -4.64 0.04 35.18
C ALA A 906 -5.47 1.04 35.98
N VAL A 907 -6.68 0.65 36.40
CA VAL A 907 -7.49 1.47 37.28
C VAL A 907 -6.76 1.58 38.62
N SER A 908 -6.28 2.77 38.97
CA SER A 908 -5.76 2.99 40.30
C SER A 908 -6.93 2.79 41.26
N GLN A 909 -6.89 1.72 42.07
CA GLN A 909 -7.73 1.68 43.26
C GLN A 909 -7.29 2.89 44.09
N LYS A 910 -8.09 3.97 44.06
CA LYS A 910 -7.96 4.99 45.09
C LYS A 910 -8.15 4.28 46.44
N LYS A 911 -7.03 4.10 47.16
CA LYS A 911 -7.05 3.74 48.58
C LYS A 911 -7.63 4.90 49.35
#